data_f78dc7c53707b8fdb273b93321ed7f6d
#
_entry.id   f78dc7c53707b8fdb273b93321ed7f6d
#
_cell.length_a   1.000
_cell.length_b   1.000
_cell.length_c   1.000
_cell.angle_alpha   90.00
_cell.angle_beta   90.00
_cell.angle_gamma   90.00
#
_symmetry.space_group_name_H-M   'P 1'
#
loop_
_entity.id
_entity.type
_entity.pdbx_description
1 polymer ?
#
loop_
_entity_poly.entity_id
_entity_poly.type
_entity_poly.pdbx_seq_one_letter_code
_entity_poly.pdbx_strand_id
1 'polypeptide(L)'
;MAKKFVLLLSLISAMTTALPQEITREDADSMRIALKKSSPDLNRIDLLLSLAQFYIFKPGEFQVDFDSARRYINEAEQLNKKVRSRDVVGYILLTESSIIKELGDWAAGKEMNQQALKILQPGTNKTYLGRAYYRLSEYYDYKDSLENVKKIELVEKAIATFEHTSAWNDKGRALEMLGDVVFWNAMDSKAMSFLQRALAAYDSAKNKRVQGVYVLMAQIYQNQKQFGKALFYYLKALTIVEAIQDTGMTLCQIYNNIGSLYKDIWKLEVAIKYYHDALQVAEKNKNQSEIPEIARNLAQAYYLNNQPEQSLQALSLISNEVFKSDHAYVLHLTNAYYLRAYCRLRQYGNARRYFQFILDNVNKNDLATGDLRYIAEYYNGIGQYSKARDYLAKSIEYCKKNNLQTGLMLGLRVAYEIDSAQGNYRSAFNYLSQYKAKNDSLFSENTQRQFELITVDHALGLKEDSIKIKDNDIALLTERSNLQQANLRQARLVKNVTIVGILLATIIIGLIYRQYKLKQKSNIIISDKNKMLEHLVTEKDWLVKEIHHRVKNNLHTVMGLLGTQAGYLEHEEAINAISNSQHRIQAMSLIHQRLYQSNNLSAINMKEYIHELVDSLNDSFNNNNHVWFNLEIDPIQLNLAHCIPLGLILNEAITNSFKYAFPEDKQGLINIELKTVSENNYLLTIKDNGIGLPHGFNLIRPDSMGMNLMQGLSAEIGAQFTLTNENGTRVNINFEYVPDATDEIGQVKTEEMQTV
;
A
#
# COMPACT_ATOMS: atom_id res chain seq x y z
N MET A 1 20.80 -23.39 2.99
CA MET A 1 20.32 -22.91 4.30
C MET A 1 20.11 -21.39 4.33
N ALA A 2 21.02 -20.55 3.84
CA ALA A 2 20.86 -19.08 3.89
C ALA A 2 19.64 -18.51 3.13
N LYS A 3 19.21 -19.09 2.00
CA LYS A 3 17.97 -18.68 1.31
C LYS A 3 16.67 -18.95 2.11
N LYS A 4 16.68 -19.93 3.01
CA LYS A 4 15.55 -20.20 3.92
C LYS A 4 15.43 -19.15 5.03
N PHE A 5 16.56 -18.54 5.43
CA PHE A 5 16.59 -17.59 6.55
C PHE A 5 16.12 -16.17 6.16
N VAL A 6 16.30 -15.74 4.92
CA VAL A 6 15.85 -14.43 4.43
C VAL A 6 14.33 -14.42 4.19
N LEU A 7 13.77 -15.57 3.81
CA LEU A 7 12.30 -15.72 3.69
C LEU A 7 11.61 -15.81 5.06
N LEU A 8 12.31 -16.24 6.12
CA LEU A 8 11.73 -16.32 7.47
C LEU A 8 11.44 -14.95 8.11
N LEU A 9 12.02 -13.87 7.61
CA LEU A 9 11.93 -12.54 8.19
C LEU A 9 10.66 -11.76 7.88
N SER A 10 9.97 -12.12 6.82
CA SER A 10 8.66 -11.54 6.48
C SER A 10 7.47 -12.43 6.91
N LEU A 11 7.72 -13.58 7.50
CA LEU A 11 6.80 -14.72 7.53
C LEU A 11 6.29 -15.13 8.91
N ILE A 12 6.51 -14.33 9.96
CA ILE A 12 6.00 -14.67 11.30
C ILE A 12 4.61 -14.10 11.59
N SER A 13 3.91 -13.64 10.58
CA SER A 13 2.52 -13.20 10.78
C SER A 13 1.45 -14.25 10.45
N ALA A 14 1.81 -15.47 10.12
CA ALA A 14 0.79 -16.49 9.94
C ALA A 14 0.62 -17.28 11.21
N MET A 15 -0.06 -16.69 12.12
CA MET A 15 -0.65 -17.44 13.20
C MET A 15 -1.93 -18.08 12.74
N THR A 16 -2.16 -19.24 13.32
CA THR A 16 -3.46 -19.92 13.39
C THR A 16 -4.54 -19.10 12.72
N THR A 17 -4.77 -19.38 11.45
CA THR A 17 -5.98 -18.93 10.78
C THR A 17 -7.11 -19.29 11.74
N ALA A 18 -7.71 -18.31 12.40
CA ALA A 18 -8.96 -18.51 13.07
C ALA A 18 -9.85 -19.08 11.96
N LEU A 19 -10.13 -20.39 12.05
CA LEU A 19 -10.97 -21.05 11.06
C LEU A 19 -12.24 -20.23 11.01
N PRO A 20 -12.64 -19.66 9.86
CA PRO A 20 -13.90 -18.97 9.76
C PRO A 20 -14.94 -19.94 10.26
N GLN A 21 -15.86 -19.48 11.09
CA GLN A 21 -16.90 -20.32 11.66
C GLN A 21 -17.52 -21.15 10.54
N GLU A 22 -17.36 -22.46 10.60
CA GLU A 22 -17.73 -23.37 9.51
C GLU A 22 -19.20 -23.24 9.14
N ILE A 23 -20.04 -22.99 10.15
CA ILE A 23 -21.48 -22.87 10.06
C ILE A 23 -21.87 -21.52 10.62
N THR A 24 -22.61 -20.72 9.86
CA THR A 24 -23.10 -19.41 10.31
C THR A 24 -24.26 -19.55 11.29
N ARG A 25 -24.58 -18.45 11.99
CA ARG A 25 -25.80 -18.40 12.80
C ARG A 25 -27.06 -18.61 11.96
N GLU A 26 -27.08 -18.04 10.74
CA GLU A 26 -28.18 -18.22 9.79
C GLU A 26 -28.29 -19.68 9.31
N ASP A 27 -27.12 -20.33 9.02
CA ASP A 27 -27.09 -21.75 8.67
C ASP A 27 -27.59 -22.60 9.85
N ALA A 28 -27.12 -22.31 11.07
CA ALA A 28 -27.55 -23.02 12.27
C ALA A 28 -29.05 -22.83 12.53
N ASP A 29 -29.60 -21.63 12.33
CA ASP A 29 -31.04 -21.39 12.46
C ASP A 29 -31.83 -22.14 11.38
N SER A 30 -31.33 -22.17 10.14
CA SER A 30 -31.92 -22.96 9.05
C SER A 30 -31.87 -24.48 9.37
N MET A 31 -30.73 -24.97 9.91
CA MET A 31 -30.59 -26.35 10.36
C MET A 31 -31.53 -26.68 11.52
N ARG A 32 -31.79 -25.77 12.46
CA ARG A 32 -32.78 -25.98 13.54
C ARG A 32 -34.19 -26.10 13.01
N ILE A 33 -34.53 -25.29 11.98
CA ILE A 33 -35.84 -25.40 11.31
C ILE A 33 -35.97 -26.75 10.57
N ALA A 34 -34.92 -27.15 9.86
CA ALA A 34 -34.86 -28.42 9.16
C ALA A 34 -34.93 -29.62 10.14
N LEU A 35 -34.24 -29.52 11.28
CA LEU A 35 -34.23 -30.52 12.34
C LEU A 35 -35.64 -30.81 12.89
N LYS A 36 -36.47 -29.76 13.06
CA LYS A 36 -37.84 -29.91 13.52
C LYS A 36 -38.73 -30.69 12.53
N LYS A 37 -38.39 -30.68 11.24
CA LYS A 37 -39.14 -31.30 10.16
C LYS A 37 -38.52 -32.63 9.71
N SER A 38 -37.34 -32.99 10.19
CA SER A 38 -36.58 -34.16 9.71
C SER A 38 -37.12 -35.47 10.32
N SER A 39 -37.10 -36.54 9.52
CA SER A 39 -37.35 -37.90 9.95
C SER A 39 -36.20 -38.43 10.83
N PRO A 40 -36.43 -39.44 11.69
CA PRO A 40 -35.38 -40.00 12.54
C PRO A 40 -34.46 -40.97 11.75
N ASP A 41 -33.67 -40.40 10.83
CA ASP A 41 -32.78 -41.08 9.91
C ASP A 41 -31.36 -40.50 9.96
N LEU A 42 -30.49 -40.90 9.02
CA LEU A 42 -29.13 -40.41 8.88
C LEU A 42 -29.07 -38.90 8.65
N ASN A 43 -30.03 -38.34 7.91
CA ASN A 43 -30.03 -36.88 7.64
C ASN A 43 -30.26 -36.06 8.93
N ARG A 44 -31.11 -36.61 9.85
CA ARG A 44 -31.31 -35.97 11.16
C ARG A 44 -30.04 -36.02 12.00
N ILE A 45 -29.31 -37.14 11.94
CA ILE A 45 -28.01 -37.28 12.63
C ILE A 45 -27.02 -36.27 12.09
N ASP A 46 -26.93 -36.10 10.76
CA ASP A 46 -26.06 -35.11 10.13
C ASP A 46 -26.37 -33.68 10.57
N LEU A 47 -27.65 -33.32 10.66
CA LEU A 47 -28.09 -32.01 11.17
C LEU A 47 -27.68 -31.79 12.63
N LEU A 48 -27.86 -32.83 13.48
CA LEU A 48 -27.50 -32.77 14.90
C LEU A 48 -25.98 -32.58 15.06
N LEU A 49 -25.16 -33.34 14.35
CA LEU A 49 -23.71 -33.24 14.43
C LEU A 49 -23.19 -31.97 13.80
N SER A 50 -23.86 -31.45 12.76
CA SER A 50 -23.54 -30.12 12.20
C SER A 50 -23.86 -28.98 13.19
N LEU A 51 -24.98 -29.07 13.90
CA LEU A 51 -25.31 -28.12 14.96
C LEU A 51 -24.32 -28.22 16.14
N ALA A 52 -23.86 -29.43 16.49
CA ALA A 52 -22.80 -29.60 17.47
C ALA A 52 -21.51 -28.87 17.04
N GLN A 53 -21.09 -29.02 15.77
CA GLN A 53 -19.92 -28.31 15.22
C GLN A 53 -20.10 -26.77 15.27
N PHE A 54 -21.30 -26.26 14.97
CA PHE A 54 -21.58 -24.83 15.13
C PHE A 54 -21.25 -24.31 16.53
N TYR A 55 -21.64 -25.07 17.57
CA TYR A 55 -21.37 -24.68 18.95
C TYR A 55 -19.92 -24.86 19.35
N ILE A 56 -19.23 -25.89 18.84
CA ILE A 56 -17.81 -26.14 19.14
C ILE A 56 -16.92 -25.01 18.59
N PHE A 57 -17.19 -24.54 17.37
CA PHE A 57 -16.35 -23.54 16.69
C PHE A 57 -16.93 -22.12 16.75
N LYS A 58 -17.90 -21.87 17.61
CA LYS A 58 -18.46 -20.55 17.82
C LYS A 58 -17.44 -19.65 18.52
N PRO A 59 -17.17 -18.43 18.01
CA PRO A 59 -16.26 -17.50 18.67
C PRO A 59 -16.63 -17.22 20.14
N GLY A 60 -15.64 -17.29 21.05
CA GLY A 60 -15.82 -16.99 22.46
C GLY A 60 -15.71 -18.17 23.41
N GLU A 61 -15.70 -19.41 22.93
CA GLU A 61 -15.38 -20.66 23.68
C GLU A 61 -15.98 -20.70 25.09
N PHE A 62 -17.29 -20.48 25.20
CA PHE A 62 -17.96 -20.55 26.50
C PHE A 62 -18.36 -22.01 26.83
N GLN A 63 -18.19 -22.40 28.08
CA GLN A 63 -18.60 -23.75 28.59
C GLN A 63 -20.04 -24.10 28.17
N VAL A 64 -20.96 -23.13 28.17
CA VAL A 64 -22.35 -23.30 27.75
C VAL A 64 -22.49 -23.72 26.28
N ASP A 65 -21.57 -23.31 25.44
CA ASP A 65 -21.56 -23.71 24.02
C ASP A 65 -21.12 -25.18 23.89
N PHE A 66 -20.10 -25.61 24.61
CA PHE A 66 -19.69 -27.04 24.66
C PHE A 66 -20.78 -27.93 25.26
N ASP A 67 -21.49 -27.48 26.26
CA ASP A 67 -22.64 -28.21 26.83
C ASP A 67 -23.77 -28.35 25.82
N SER A 68 -24.00 -27.30 25.01
CA SER A 68 -24.96 -27.33 23.90
C SER A 68 -24.52 -28.32 22.80
N ALA A 69 -23.22 -28.34 22.44
CA ALA A 69 -22.68 -29.29 21.50
C ALA A 69 -22.86 -30.74 21.97
N ARG A 70 -22.51 -31.05 23.23
CA ARG A 70 -22.69 -32.36 23.82
C ARG A 70 -24.14 -32.83 23.81
N ARG A 71 -25.09 -31.92 24.06
CA ARG A 71 -26.53 -32.28 23.98
C ARG A 71 -26.92 -32.76 22.58
N TYR A 72 -26.46 -32.09 21.53
CA TYR A 72 -26.71 -32.52 20.16
C TYR A 72 -26.00 -33.82 19.81
N ILE A 73 -24.78 -34.02 20.30
CA ILE A 73 -24.03 -35.28 20.15
C ILE A 73 -24.77 -36.43 20.82
N ASN A 74 -25.24 -36.25 22.05
CA ASN A 74 -26.02 -37.27 22.77
C ASN A 74 -27.33 -37.62 22.06
N GLU A 75 -28.06 -36.63 21.50
CA GLU A 75 -29.24 -36.88 20.69
C GLU A 75 -28.92 -37.70 19.43
N ALA A 76 -27.83 -37.38 18.74
CA ALA A 76 -27.34 -38.14 17.58
C ALA A 76 -26.96 -39.59 17.96
N GLU A 77 -26.30 -39.75 19.11
CA GLU A 77 -25.94 -41.11 19.62
C GLU A 77 -27.17 -41.94 19.93
N GLN A 78 -28.17 -41.39 20.64
CA GLN A 78 -29.43 -42.09 20.93
C GLN A 78 -30.17 -42.47 19.65
N LEU A 79 -30.19 -41.58 18.65
CA LEU A 79 -30.79 -41.87 17.36
C LEU A 79 -30.01 -42.98 16.62
N ASN A 80 -28.66 -42.95 16.70
CA ASN A 80 -27.82 -43.96 16.05
C ASN A 80 -28.02 -45.38 16.66
N LYS A 81 -28.49 -45.55 17.88
CA LYS A 81 -28.88 -46.85 18.42
C LYS A 81 -29.99 -47.52 17.59
N LYS A 82 -30.84 -46.75 16.93
CA LYS A 82 -31.88 -47.23 16.03
C LYS A 82 -31.34 -47.43 14.61
N VAL A 83 -30.55 -46.47 14.10
CA VAL A 83 -29.98 -46.45 12.74
C VAL A 83 -28.84 -47.48 12.60
N ARG A 84 -28.07 -47.74 13.67
CA ARG A 84 -26.97 -48.71 13.76
C ARG A 84 -25.86 -48.46 12.73
N SER A 85 -25.59 -47.22 12.40
CA SER A 85 -24.51 -46.86 11.49
C SER A 85 -23.18 -46.82 12.24
N ARG A 86 -22.20 -47.60 11.77
CA ARG A 86 -20.82 -47.59 12.29
C ARG A 86 -20.13 -46.30 11.95
N ASP A 87 -20.37 -45.73 10.76
CA ASP A 87 -19.77 -44.48 10.32
C ASP A 87 -20.19 -43.29 11.22
N VAL A 88 -21.46 -43.32 11.69
CA VAL A 88 -21.95 -42.32 12.67
C VAL A 88 -21.22 -42.40 13.99
N VAL A 89 -20.91 -43.64 14.49
CA VAL A 89 -20.11 -43.80 15.71
C VAL A 89 -18.75 -43.14 15.56
N GLY A 90 -18.08 -43.37 14.43
CA GLY A 90 -16.79 -42.71 14.14
C GLY A 90 -16.90 -41.18 14.06
N TYR A 91 -18.00 -40.67 13.49
CA TYR A 91 -18.18 -39.24 13.34
C TYR A 91 -18.56 -38.54 14.65
N ILE A 92 -19.30 -39.22 15.53
CA ILE A 92 -19.53 -38.76 16.92
C ILE A 92 -18.21 -38.61 17.67
N LEU A 93 -17.36 -39.67 17.66
CA LEU A 93 -16.04 -39.60 18.30
C LEU A 93 -15.18 -38.49 17.72
N LEU A 94 -15.22 -38.27 16.40
CA LEU A 94 -14.53 -37.15 15.76
C LEU A 94 -15.02 -35.79 16.26
N THR A 95 -16.35 -35.64 16.45
CA THR A 95 -16.93 -34.39 16.95
C THR A 95 -16.58 -34.15 18.42
N GLU A 96 -16.58 -35.20 19.24
CA GLU A 96 -16.13 -35.14 20.64
C GLU A 96 -14.63 -34.80 20.76
N SER A 97 -13.79 -35.40 19.87
CA SER A 97 -12.36 -35.08 19.84
C SER A 97 -12.11 -33.59 19.63
N SER A 98 -12.97 -32.93 18.85
CA SER A 98 -12.88 -31.48 18.65
C SER A 98 -13.21 -30.69 19.92
N ILE A 99 -14.21 -31.12 20.71
CA ILE A 99 -14.51 -30.51 22.02
C ILE A 99 -13.30 -30.62 22.96
N ILE A 100 -12.70 -31.80 23.05
CA ILE A 100 -11.56 -32.05 23.92
C ILE A 100 -10.35 -31.20 23.54
N LYS A 101 -10.11 -31.06 22.23
CA LYS A 101 -9.06 -30.20 21.68
C LYS A 101 -9.27 -28.72 22.09
N GLU A 102 -10.49 -28.20 21.90
CA GLU A 102 -10.82 -26.81 22.24
C GLU A 102 -10.79 -26.56 23.75
N LEU A 103 -11.01 -27.59 24.57
CA LEU A 103 -10.81 -27.54 26.04
C LEU A 103 -9.33 -27.61 26.46
N GLY A 104 -8.39 -27.73 25.50
CA GLY A 104 -6.95 -27.65 25.72
C GLY A 104 -6.26 -29.03 25.90
N ASP A 105 -6.97 -30.15 25.94
CA ASP A 105 -6.37 -31.47 26.00
C ASP A 105 -6.09 -32.03 24.59
N TRP A 106 -4.99 -31.55 24.02
CA TRP A 106 -4.56 -31.93 22.66
C TRP A 106 -4.21 -33.40 22.54
N ALA A 107 -3.65 -34.02 23.60
CA ALA A 107 -3.24 -35.42 23.58
C ALA A 107 -4.46 -36.35 23.52
N ALA A 108 -5.41 -36.16 24.43
CA ALA A 108 -6.64 -36.94 24.45
C ALA A 108 -7.49 -36.73 23.18
N GLY A 109 -7.58 -35.46 22.69
CA GLY A 109 -8.26 -35.15 21.44
C GLY A 109 -7.64 -35.86 20.23
N LYS A 110 -6.31 -35.87 20.12
CA LYS A 110 -5.58 -36.59 19.05
C LYS A 110 -5.84 -38.09 19.09
N GLU A 111 -5.77 -38.70 20.29
CA GLU A 111 -6.03 -40.12 20.46
C GLU A 111 -7.47 -40.49 20.05
N MET A 112 -8.46 -39.73 20.49
CA MET A 112 -9.86 -39.92 20.15
C MET A 112 -10.10 -39.76 18.65
N ASN A 113 -9.46 -38.79 17.98
CA ASN A 113 -9.52 -38.64 16.53
C ASN A 113 -8.93 -39.88 15.82
N GLN A 114 -7.82 -40.42 16.33
CA GLN A 114 -7.23 -41.67 15.78
C GLN A 114 -8.16 -42.88 15.94
N GLN A 115 -8.90 -42.98 17.05
CA GLN A 115 -9.92 -44.00 17.24
C GLN A 115 -11.09 -43.82 16.26
N ALA A 116 -11.58 -42.57 16.08
CA ALA A 116 -12.58 -42.25 15.08
C ALA A 116 -12.14 -42.68 13.67
N LEU A 117 -10.89 -42.38 13.31
CA LEU A 117 -10.31 -42.71 12.01
C LEU A 117 -10.29 -44.25 11.78
N LYS A 118 -9.89 -45.04 12.79
CA LYS A 118 -9.91 -46.52 12.71
C LYS A 118 -11.32 -47.07 12.44
N ILE A 119 -12.34 -46.41 12.96
CA ILE A 119 -13.74 -46.82 12.75
C ILE A 119 -14.20 -46.41 11.34
N LEU A 120 -13.79 -45.23 10.85
CA LEU A 120 -14.24 -44.67 9.57
C LEU A 120 -13.50 -45.24 8.36
N GLN A 121 -12.24 -45.70 8.51
CA GLN A 121 -11.46 -46.27 7.40
C GLN A 121 -12.15 -47.40 6.65
N PRO A 122 -12.72 -48.44 7.31
CA PRO A 122 -13.46 -49.49 6.61
C PRO A 122 -14.92 -49.10 6.25
N GLY A 123 -15.35 -47.87 6.64
CA GLY A 123 -16.69 -47.37 6.42
C GLY A 123 -16.97 -46.95 4.98
N THR A 124 -18.23 -46.70 4.70
CA THR A 124 -18.71 -46.27 3.38
C THR A 124 -18.81 -44.77 3.23
N ASN A 125 -18.94 -44.01 4.33
CA ASN A 125 -19.06 -42.56 4.30
C ASN A 125 -17.70 -41.85 4.12
N LYS A 126 -17.38 -41.59 2.85
CA LYS A 126 -16.11 -40.92 2.48
C LYS A 126 -16.02 -39.47 3.00
N THR A 127 -17.14 -38.79 3.18
CA THR A 127 -17.14 -37.42 3.75
C THR A 127 -16.67 -37.44 5.20
N TYR A 128 -17.16 -38.33 6.03
CA TYR A 128 -16.72 -38.46 7.42
C TYR A 128 -15.25 -38.88 7.52
N LEU A 129 -14.83 -39.82 6.66
CA LEU A 129 -13.42 -40.21 6.59
C LEU A 129 -12.49 -39.05 6.20
N GLY A 130 -12.86 -38.30 5.18
CA GLY A 130 -12.09 -37.12 4.77
C GLY A 130 -11.99 -36.09 5.88
N ARG A 131 -13.07 -35.80 6.60
CA ARG A 131 -13.09 -34.94 7.78
C ARG A 131 -12.18 -35.46 8.90
N ALA A 132 -12.15 -36.76 9.15
CA ALA A 132 -11.27 -37.35 10.15
C ALA A 132 -9.78 -37.16 9.81
N TYR A 133 -9.38 -37.37 8.55
CA TYR A 133 -8.01 -37.06 8.11
C TYR A 133 -7.68 -35.58 8.24
N TYR A 134 -8.60 -34.69 7.83
CA TYR A 134 -8.43 -33.26 7.94
C TYR A 134 -8.25 -32.81 9.40
N ARG A 135 -9.16 -33.23 10.30
CA ARG A 135 -9.07 -32.91 11.73
C ARG A 135 -7.82 -33.50 12.40
N LEU A 136 -7.41 -34.72 12.00
CA LEU A 136 -6.17 -35.27 12.52
C LEU A 136 -4.94 -34.46 12.11
N SER A 137 -4.95 -33.86 10.94
CA SER A 137 -3.85 -33.02 10.47
C SER A 137 -3.66 -31.74 11.32
N GLU A 138 -4.72 -31.27 11.99
CA GLU A 138 -4.65 -30.09 12.85
C GLU A 138 -3.79 -30.28 14.10
N TYR A 139 -3.59 -31.53 14.55
CA TYR A 139 -2.74 -31.89 15.71
C TYR A 139 -1.24 -31.93 15.39
N TYR A 140 -0.82 -31.61 14.17
CA TYR A 140 0.57 -31.60 13.76
C TYR A 140 1.06 -30.19 13.48
N ASP A 141 2.20 -29.83 14.06
CA ASP A 141 2.80 -28.51 13.87
C ASP A 141 3.51 -28.43 12.50
N TYR A 142 3.14 -27.45 11.69
CA TYR A 142 3.80 -27.20 10.42
C TYR A 142 5.21 -26.61 10.58
N LYS A 143 5.58 -26.15 11.78
CA LYS A 143 6.92 -25.61 12.10
C LYS A 143 7.94 -26.72 12.36
N ASP A 144 7.51 -27.85 12.87
CA ASP A 144 8.33 -29.04 12.99
C ASP A 144 8.40 -29.78 11.65
N SER A 145 9.62 -30.07 11.18
CA SER A 145 9.80 -30.65 9.84
C SER A 145 9.22 -32.04 9.69
N LEU A 146 9.22 -32.86 10.73
CA LEU A 146 8.67 -34.22 10.73
C LEU A 146 7.15 -34.19 10.85
N GLU A 147 6.64 -33.36 11.74
CA GLU A 147 5.20 -33.18 11.90
C GLU A 147 4.58 -32.53 10.66
N ASN A 148 5.26 -31.60 10.02
CA ASN A 148 4.83 -30.96 8.80
C ASN A 148 4.63 -31.97 7.65
N VAL A 149 5.55 -32.91 7.46
CA VAL A 149 5.39 -34.00 6.48
C VAL A 149 4.14 -34.80 6.77
N LYS A 150 3.89 -35.12 8.05
CA LYS A 150 2.70 -35.87 8.46
C LYS A 150 1.41 -35.09 8.26
N LYS A 151 1.45 -33.77 8.53
CA LYS A 151 0.33 -32.86 8.28
C LYS A 151 -0.04 -32.86 6.79
N ILE A 152 0.95 -32.67 5.91
CA ILE A 152 0.75 -32.69 4.45
C ILE A 152 0.13 -34.02 4.00
N GLU A 153 0.71 -35.15 4.43
CA GLU A 153 0.20 -36.50 4.10
C GLU A 153 -1.29 -36.65 4.46
N LEU A 154 -1.68 -36.20 5.65
CA LEU A 154 -3.04 -36.29 6.13
C LEU A 154 -4.01 -35.41 5.34
N VAL A 155 -3.59 -34.17 5.03
CA VAL A 155 -4.40 -33.25 4.24
C VAL A 155 -4.57 -33.74 2.81
N GLU A 156 -3.53 -34.33 2.20
CA GLU A 156 -3.60 -34.94 0.88
C GLU A 156 -4.56 -36.15 0.87
N LYS A 157 -4.52 -36.99 1.93
CA LYS A 157 -5.50 -38.06 2.10
C LYS A 157 -6.94 -37.56 2.24
N ALA A 158 -7.14 -36.45 2.96
CA ALA A 158 -8.44 -35.82 3.06
C ALA A 158 -8.93 -35.34 1.69
N ILE A 159 -8.10 -34.64 0.92
CA ILE A 159 -8.43 -34.15 -0.42
C ILE A 159 -8.78 -35.30 -1.34
N ALA A 160 -7.94 -36.35 -1.39
CA ALA A 160 -8.19 -37.53 -2.21
C ALA A 160 -9.51 -38.25 -1.84
N THR A 161 -9.84 -38.26 -0.55
CA THR A 161 -11.10 -38.83 -0.07
C THR A 161 -12.28 -37.97 -0.50
N PHE A 162 -12.18 -36.63 -0.48
CA PHE A 162 -13.24 -35.73 -0.90
C PHE A 162 -13.46 -35.71 -2.43
N GLU A 163 -12.47 -36.14 -3.25
CA GLU A 163 -12.63 -36.18 -4.72
C GLU A 163 -13.84 -37.03 -5.15
N HIS A 164 -14.23 -38.02 -4.35
CA HIS A 164 -15.33 -38.93 -4.62
C HIS A 164 -16.61 -38.55 -3.85
N THR A 165 -16.76 -37.31 -3.45
CA THR A 165 -17.90 -36.82 -2.66
C THR A 165 -18.43 -35.51 -3.20
N SER A 166 -19.62 -35.11 -2.77
CA SER A 166 -20.17 -33.77 -2.98
C SER A 166 -19.78 -32.77 -1.88
N ALA A 167 -18.82 -33.09 -1.01
CA ALA A 167 -18.37 -32.27 0.12
C ALA A 167 -17.41 -31.14 -0.34
N TRP A 168 -17.88 -30.32 -1.24
CA TRP A 168 -17.06 -29.24 -1.88
C TRP A 168 -16.47 -28.26 -0.88
N ASN A 169 -17.21 -27.90 0.19
CA ASN A 169 -16.70 -27.04 1.25
C ASN A 169 -15.53 -27.67 2.01
N ASP A 170 -15.67 -28.95 2.36
CA ASP A 170 -14.62 -29.70 3.07
C ASP A 170 -13.37 -29.85 2.20
N LYS A 171 -13.57 -30.11 0.90
CA LYS A 171 -12.49 -30.15 -0.09
C LYS A 171 -11.80 -28.78 -0.23
N GLY A 172 -12.58 -27.70 -0.30
CA GLY A 172 -12.05 -26.32 -0.36
C GLY A 172 -11.15 -26.01 0.84
N ARG A 173 -11.61 -26.35 2.05
CA ARG A 173 -10.83 -26.15 3.28
C ARG A 173 -9.55 -26.99 3.33
N ALA A 174 -9.61 -28.23 2.91
CA ALA A 174 -8.42 -29.06 2.85
C ALA A 174 -7.38 -28.54 1.85
N LEU A 175 -7.84 -28.03 0.69
CA LEU A 175 -6.98 -27.39 -0.29
C LEU A 175 -6.40 -26.05 0.20
N GLU A 176 -7.18 -25.25 0.92
CA GLU A 176 -6.75 -24.00 1.55
C GLU A 176 -5.66 -24.29 2.60
N MET A 177 -5.87 -25.27 3.50
CA MET A 177 -4.87 -25.68 4.47
C MET A 177 -3.59 -26.21 3.81
N LEU A 178 -3.72 -27.01 2.75
CA LEU A 178 -2.56 -27.49 2.01
C LEU A 178 -1.81 -26.33 1.33
N GLY A 179 -2.54 -25.34 0.80
CA GLY A 179 -1.98 -24.11 0.25
C GLY A 179 -1.18 -23.33 1.28
N ASP A 180 -1.71 -23.19 2.50
CA ASP A 180 -1.06 -22.53 3.62
C ASP A 180 0.23 -23.27 4.04
N VAL A 181 0.15 -24.56 4.31
CA VAL A 181 1.31 -25.37 4.72
C VAL A 181 2.41 -25.39 3.66
N VAL A 182 2.05 -25.47 2.38
CA VAL A 182 3.00 -25.45 1.27
C VAL A 182 3.62 -24.08 1.08
N PHE A 183 2.87 -23.01 1.33
CA PHE A 183 3.39 -21.63 1.35
C PHE A 183 4.46 -21.46 2.44
N TRP A 184 4.25 -21.99 3.66
CA TRP A 184 5.25 -22.02 4.72
C TRP A 184 6.53 -22.77 4.34
N ASN A 185 6.45 -23.75 3.46
CA ASN A 185 7.61 -24.43 2.89
C ASN A 185 8.29 -23.67 1.74
N ALA A 186 7.94 -22.39 1.54
CA ALA A 186 8.44 -21.51 0.48
C ALA A 186 8.21 -22.08 -0.95
N MET A 187 7.11 -22.78 -1.16
CA MET A 187 6.71 -23.33 -2.46
C MET A 187 5.55 -22.51 -3.06
N ASP A 188 5.75 -21.22 -3.25
CA ASP A 188 4.73 -20.24 -3.66
C ASP A 188 3.86 -20.69 -4.84
N SER A 189 4.47 -21.24 -5.90
CA SER A 189 3.74 -21.66 -7.10
C SER A 189 2.80 -22.83 -6.84
N LYS A 190 3.22 -23.78 -6.00
CA LYS A 190 2.37 -24.91 -5.59
C LYS A 190 1.24 -24.44 -4.67
N ALA A 191 1.57 -23.57 -3.71
CA ALA A 191 0.58 -22.98 -2.82
C ALA A 191 -0.51 -22.25 -3.62
N MET A 192 -0.12 -21.40 -4.58
CA MET A 192 -1.06 -20.71 -5.45
C MET A 192 -1.98 -21.66 -6.21
N SER A 193 -1.45 -22.78 -6.74
CA SER A 193 -2.26 -23.79 -7.43
C SER A 193 -3.30 -24.44 -6.50
N PHE A 194 -2.92 -24.76 -5.26
CA PHE A 194 -3.87 -25.30 -4.28
C PHE A 194 -4.95 -24.28 -3.90
N LEU A 195 -4.58 -23.01 -3.71
CA LEU A 195 -5.53 -21.94 -3.39
C LEU A 195 -6.52 -21.68 -4.53
N GLN A 196 -6.09 -21.75 -5.80
CA GLN A 196 -6.99 -21.67 -6.96
C GLN A 196 -7.98 -22.84 -7.01
N ARG A 197 -7.50 -24.05 -6.72
CA ARG A 197 -8.37 -25.23 -6.60
C ARG A 197 -9.34 -25.11 -5.42
N ALA A 198 -8.91 -24.51 -4.31
CA ALA A 198 -9.79 -24.23 -3.17
C ALA A 198 -10.92 -23.27 -3.57
N LEU A 199 -10.62 -22.17 -4.29
CA LEU A 199 -11.65 -21.27 -4.82
C LEU A 199 -12.65 -21.99 -5.72
N ALA A 200 -12.19 -22.86 -6.63
CA ALA A 200 -13.07 -23.63 -7.50
C ALA A 200 -13.98 -24.59 -6.70
N ALA A 201 -13.46 -25.20 -5.63
CA ALA A 201 -14.25 -26.06 -4.75
C ALA A 201 -15.29 -25.24 -3.98
N TYR A 202 -14.93 -24.09 -3.43
CA TYR A 202 -15.87 -23.19 -2.74
C TYR A 202 -16.95 -22.63 -3.68
N ASP A 203 -16.60 -22.32 -4.93
CA ASP A 203 -17.56 -21.89 -5.94
C ASP A 203 -18.58 -23.01 -6.25
N SER A 204 -18.12 -24.25 -6.39
CA SER A 204 -18.98 -25.43 -6.55
C SER A 204 -19.93 -25.63 -5.36
N ALA A 205 -19.49 -25.25 -4.17
CA ALA A 205 -20.29 -25.26 -2.95
C ALA A 205 -21.20 -24.02 -2.81
N LYS A 206 -21.10 -23.04 -3.72
CA LYS A 206 -21.72 -21.70 -3.61
C LYS A 206 -21.33 -20.97 -2.31
N ASN A 207 -20.17 -21.28 -1.77
CA ASN A 207 -19.64 -20.64 -0.57
C ASN A 207 -18.91 -19.36 -0.93
N LYS A 208 -19.41 -18.23 -0.46
CA LYS A 208 -18.83 -16.90 -0.67
C LYS A 208 -17.75 -16.54 0.36
N ARG A 209 -17.56 -17.36 1.40
CA ARG A 209 -16.62 -17.11 2.50
C ARG A 209 -15.22 -17.61 2.14
N VAL A 210 -14.56 -16.93 1.24
CA VAL A 210 -13.24 -17.28 0.70
C VAL A 210 -12.14 -16.28 1.12
N GLN A 211 -12.41 -15.48 2.14
CA GLN A 211 -11.49 -14.46 2.63
C GLN A 211 -10.13 -15.03 3.03
N GLY A 212 -10.08 -16.20 3.66
CA GLY A 212 -8.83 -16.87 4.04
C GLY A 212 -7.96 -17.18 2.82
N VAL A 213 -8.57 -17.72 1.77
CA VAL A 213 -7.86 -18.00 0.50
C VAL A 213 -7.28 -16.72 -0.09
N TYR A 214 -8.04 -15.62 -0.09
CA TYR A 214 -7.54 -14.34 -0.61
C TYR A 214 -6.42 -13.76 0.25
N VAL A 215 -6.47 -13.91 1.58
CA VAL A 215 -5.38 -13.51 2.48
C VAL A 215 -4.09 -14.27 2.13
N LEU A 216 -4.15 -15.59 1.98
CA LEU A 216 -3.00 -16.40 1.61
C LEU A 216 -2.45 -16.05 0.21
N MET A 217 -3.33 -15.85 -0.77
CA MET A 217 -2.91 -15.38 -2.11
C MET A 217 -2.23 -14.01 -2.04
N ALA A 218 -2.75 -13.10 -1.20
CA ALA A 218 -2.15 -11.79 -0.99
C ALA A 218 -0.75 -11.90 -0.37
N GLN A 219 -0.57 -12.76 0.64
CA GLN A 219 0.73 -13.01 1.28
C GLN A 219 1.74 -13.58 0.28
N ILE A 220 1.33 -14.52 -0.58
CA ILE A 220 2.19 -15.06 -1.66
C ILE A 220 2.65 -13.92 -2.59
N TYR A 221 1.72 -13.06 -3.04
CA TYR A 221 2.07 -11.93 -3.90
C TYR A 221 2.95 -10.89 -3.19
N GLN A 222 2.73 -10.65 -1.89
CA GLN A 222 3.59 -9.77 -1.08
C GLN A 222 5.01 -10.31 -1.00
N ASN A 223 5.20 -11.62 -0.77
CA ASN A 223 6.52 -12.27 -0.77
C ASN A 223 7.23 -12.13 -2.12
N GLN A 224 6.47 -12.22 -3.21
CA GLN A 224 6.97 -12.01 -4.57
C GLN A 224 7.19 -10.53 -4.90
N LYS A 225 6.95 -9.61 -3.94
CA LYS A 225 7.03 -8.15 -4.10
C LYS A 225 6.07 -7.60 -5.17
N GLN A 226 5.00 -8.31 -5.47
CA GLN A 226 3.91 -7.87 -6.35
C GLN A 226 2.84 -7.16 -5.51
N PHE A 227 3.20 -6.01 -4.94
CA PHE A 227 2.40 -5.33 -3.90
C PHE A 227 1.01 -4.91 -4.38
N GLY A 228 0.87 -4.53 -5.65
CA GLY A 228 -0.44 -4.22 -6.25
C GLY A 228 -1.40 -5.41 -6.19
N LYS A 229 -0.94 -6.60 -6.60
CA LYS A 229 -1.76 -7.81 -6.51
C LYS A 229 -2.03 -8.22 -5.06
N ALA A 230 -1.03 -8.07 -4.18
CA ALA A 230 -1.21 -8.36 -2.77
C ALA A 230 -2.33 -7.48 -2.17
N LEU A 231 -2.29 -6.17 -2.38
CA LEU A 231 -3.33 -5.26 -1.92
C LEU A 231 -4.70 -5.63 -2.51
N PHE A 232 -4.77 -5.90 -3.79
CA PHE A 232 -6.02 -6.32 -4.45
C PHE A 232 -6.68 -7.51 -3.74
N TYR A 233 -5.91 -8.55 -3.39
CA TYR A 233 -6.46 -9.71 -2.72
C TYR A 233 -6.78 -9.46 -1.24
N TYR A 234 -5.98 -8.63 -0.54
CA TYR A 234 -6.34 -8.21 0.82
C TYR A 234 -7.65 -7.42 0.85
N LEU A 235 -7.84 -6.48 -0.09
CA LEU A 235 -9.07 -5.70 -0.17
C LEU A 235 -10.27 -6.58 -0.56
N LYS A 236 -10.08 -7.58 -1.44
CA LYS A 236 -11.11 -8.59 -1.67
C LYS A 236 -11.49 -9.36 -0.41
N ALA A 237 -10.51 -9.77 0.39
CA ALA A 237 -10.76 -10.42 1.66
C ALA A 237 -11.51 -9.49 2.62
N LEU A 238 -11.10 -8.23 2.70
CA LEU A 238 -11.73 -7.20 3.53
C LEU A 238 -13.20 -6.98 3.14
N THR A 239 -13.50 -6.82 1.85
CA THR A 239 -14.87 -6.66 1.35
C THR A 239 -15.78 -7.82 1.76
N ILE A 240 -15.26 -9.06 1.74
CA ILE A 240 -16.03 -10.23 2.19
C ILE A 240 -16.30 -10.15 3.69
N VAL A 241 -15.27 -9.86 4.48
CA VAL A 241 -15.36 -9.78 5.95
C VAL A 241 -16.36 -8.69 6.37
N GLU A 242 -16.33 -7.54 5.71
CA GLU A 242 -17.30 -6.45 5.92
C GLU A 242 -18.72 -6.85 5.52
N ALA A 243 -18.89 -7.50 4.37
CA ALA A 243 -20.20 -7.95 3.89
C ALA A 243 -20.87 -8.97 4.82
N ILE A 244 -20.07 -9.85 5.46
CA ILE A 244 -20.56 -10.83 6.43
C ILE A 244 -20.58 -10.28 7.88
N GLN A 245 -20.21 -9.02 8.07
CA GLN A 245 -20.12 -8.34 9.37
C GLN A 245 -19.24 -9.13 10.38
N ASP A 246 -18.19 -9.80 9.90
CA ASP A 246 -17.24 -10.48 10.75
C ASP A 246 -16.28 -9.45 11.37
N THR A 247 -16.50 -9.14 12.63
CA THR A 247 -15.64 -8.21 13.41
C THR A 247 -14.58 -8.97 14.23
N GLY A 248 -14.35 -10.23 13.90
CA GLY A 248 -13.50 -11.12 14.67
C GLY A 248 -12.02 -11.11 14.26
N MET A 249 -11.38 -12.26 14.50
CA MET A 249 -9.95 -12.49 14.28
C MET A 249 -9.53 -12.24 12.82
N THR A 250 -10.35 -12.67 11.85
CA THR A 250 -10.03 -12.54 10.42
C THR A 250 -9.86 -11.08 10.02
N LEU A 251 -10.74 -10.19 10.50
CA LEU A 251 -10.64 -8.75 10.25
C LEU A 251 -9.35 -8.18 10.85
N CYS A 252 -9.03 -8.58 12.09
CA CYS A 252 -7.81 -8.19 12.77
C CYS A 252 -6.55 -8.56 11.96
N GLN A 253 -6.48 -9.81 11.47
CA GLN A 253 -5.37 -10.30 10.66
C GLN A 253 -5.27 -9.57 9.31
N ILE A 254 -6.39 -9.30 8.65
CA ILE A 254 -6.40 -8.55 7.39
C ILE A 254 -5.81 -7.16 7.58
N TYR A 255 -6.25 -6.43 8.62
CA TYR A 255 -5.69 -5.10 8.90
C TYR A 255 -4.20 -5.16 9.23
N ASN A 256 -3.75 -6.13 10.06
CA ASN A 256 -2.34 -6.32 10.37
C ASN A 256 -1.51 -6.62 9.10
N ASN A 257 -2.02 -7.46 8.20
CA ASN A 257 -1.35 -7.80 6.95
C ASN A 257 -1.29 -6.61 5.97
N ILE A 258 -2.38 -5.85 5.85
CA ILE A 258 -2.39 -4.61 5.05
C ILE A 258 -1.39 -3.61 5.64
N GLY A 259 -1.35 -3.46 6.96
CA GLY A 259 -0.35 -2.64 7.64
C GLY A 259 1.08 -3.08 7.30
N SER A 260 1.35 -4.39 7.30
CA SER A 260 2.66 -4.94 6.93
C SER A 260 3.01 -4.67 5.46
N LEU A 261 2.05 -4.79 4.56
CA LEU A 261 2.24 -4.45 3.15
C LEU A 261 2.61 -2.97 2.98
N TYR A 262 1.90 -2.06 3.66
CA TYR A 262 2.20 -0.63 3.58
C TYR A 262 3.54 -0.27 4.22
N LYS A 263 3.93 -0.95 5.31
CA LYS A 263 5.28 -0.83 5.89
C LYS A 263 6.36 -1.25 4.90
N ASP A 264 6.17 -2.35 4.17
CA ASP A 264 7.13 -2.88 3.21
C ASP A 264 7.39 -1.93 2.03
N ILE A 265 6.43 -1.08 1.71
CA ILE A 265 6.56 -0.01 0.70
C ILE A 265 6.84 1.38 1.30
N TRP A 266 7.21 1.44 2.58
CA TRP A 266 7.57 2.66 3.29
C TRP A 266 6.45 3.72 3.43
N LYS A 267 5.18 3.32 3.35
CA LYS A 267 4.03 4.16 3.68
C LYS A 267 3.67 4.02 5.16
N LEU A 268 4.55 4.53 6.01
CA LEU A 268 4.56 4.23 7.42
C LEU A 268 3.33 4.78 8.16
N GLU A 269 2.84 5.96 7.80
CA GLU A 269 1.65 6.55 8.42
C GLU A 269 0.40 5.70 8.15
N VAL A 270 0.28 5.20 6.93
CA VAL A 270 -0.82 4.30 6.57
C VAL A 270 -0.68 2.95 7.27
N ALA A 271 0.53 2.40 7.34
CA ALA A 271 0.80 1.18 8.07
C ALA A 271 0.42 1.31 9.54
N ILE A 272 0.80 2.41 10.19
CA ILE A 272 0.46 2.74 11.58
C ILE A 272 -1.07 2.76 11.77
N LYS A 273 -1.80 3.40 10.85
CA LYS A 273 -3.27 3.43 10.92
C LYS A 273 -3.85 2.01 10.90
N TYR A 274 -3.47 1.18 9.92
CA TYR A 274 -4.00 -0.18 9.82
C TYR A 274 -3.61 -1.06 11.01
N TYR A 275 -2.43 -0.88 11.60
CA TYR A 275 -2.06 -1.57 12.83
C TYR A 275 -2.90 -1.13 14.04
N HIS A 276 -3.29 0.15 14.12
CA HIS A 276 -4.23 0.63 15.13
C HIS A 276 -5.62 0.04 14.93
N ASP A 277 -6.10 -0.03 13.69
CA ASP A 277 -7.39 -0.65 13.37
C ASP A 277 -7.37 -2.14 13.77
N ALA A 278 -6.27 -2.86 13.48
CA ALA A 278 -6.08 -4.25 13.92
C ALA A 278 -6.09 -4.38 15.45
N LEU A 279 -5.38 -3.48 16.15
CA LEU A 279 -5.31 -3.48 17.61
C LEU A 279 -6.68 -3.23 18.24
N GLN A 280 -7.44 -2.27 17.71
CA GLN A 280 -8.80 -1.97 18.17
C GLN A 280 -9.73 -3.18 18.03
N VAL A 281 -9.60 -3.91 16.91
CA VAL A 281 -10.38 -5.14 16.70
C VAL A 281 -9.97 -6.21 17.71
N ALA A 282 -8.67 -6.40 17.95
CA ALA A 282 -8.14 -7.38 18.91
C ALA A 282 -8.62 -7.08 20.33
N GLU A 283 -8.55 -5.82 20.77
CA GLU A 283 -9.00 -5.36 22.09
C GLU A 283 -10.51 -5.54 22.28
N LYS A 284 -11.33 -5.12 21.29
CA LYS A 284 -12.78 -5.27 21.31
C LYS A 284 -13.21 -6.73 21.48
N ASN A 285 -12.47 -7.65 20.85
CA ASN A 285 -12.75 -9.08 20.92
C ASN A 285 -12.05 -9.78 22.09
N LYS A 286 -11.35 -9.02 22.96
CA LYS A 286 -10.55 -9.56 24.08
C LYS A 286 -9.51 -10.60 23.66
N ASN A 287 -9.00 -10.47 22.45
CA ASN A 287 -8.05 -11.41 21.86
C ASN A 287 -6.61 -11.04 22.25
N GLN A 288 -6.15 -11.60 23.37
CA GLN A 288 -4.82 -11.33 23.91
C GLN A 288 -3.68 -11.96 23.07
N SER A 289 -3.97 -12.95 22.23
CA SER A 289 -2.94 -13.68 21.48
C SER A 289 -2.36 -12.88 20.31
N GLU A 290 -3.16 -12.03 19.67
CA GLU A 290 -2.75 -11.24 18.49
C GLU A 290 -2.05 -9.92 18.87
N ILE A 291 -2.38 -9.36 20.05
CA ILE A 291 -1.85 -8.07 20.50
C ILE A 291 -0.32 -8.00 20.42
N PRO A 292 0.46 -9.01 20.87
CA PRO A 292 1.92 -8.95 20.85
C PRO A 292 2.50 -8.80 19.44
N GLU A 293 1.91 -9.44 18.45
CA GLU A 293 2.37 -9.34 17.07
C GLU A 293 2.05 -7.97 16.47
N ILE A 294 0.81 -7.52 16.61
CA ILE A 294 0.38 -6.21 16.12
C ILE A 294 1.19 -5.11 16.79
N ALA A 295 1.38 -5.18 18.10
CA ALA A 295 2.15 -4.22 18.89
C ALA A 295 3.61 -4.13 18.41
N ARG A 296 4.25 -5.25 18.08
CA ARG A 296 5.60 -5.25 17.49
C ARG A 296 5.63 -4.63 16.11
N ASN A 297 4.68 -4.96 15.26
CA ASN A 297 4.58 -4.40 13.90
C ASN A 297 4.35 -2.89 13.97
N LEU A 298 3.47 -2.45 14.86
CA LEU A 298 3.20 -1.03 15.13
C LEU A 298 4.45 -0.33 15.67
N ALA A 299 5.16 -0.94 16.62
CA ALA A 299 6.39 -0.42 17.17
C ALA A 299 7.49 -0.27 16.11
N GLN A 300 7.60 -1.25 15.20
CA GLN A 300 8.51 -1.17 14.07
C GLN A 300 8.13 -0.01 13.13
N ALA A 301 6.87 0.15 12.82
CA ALA A 301 6.39 1.22 11.96
C ALA A 301 6.65 2.60 12.58
N TYR A 302 6.37 2.78 13.87
CA TYR A 302 6.70 4.00 14.60
C TYR A 302 8.21 4.30 14.61
N TYR A 303 9.03 3.29 14.89
CA TYR A 303 10.48 3.45 14.85
C TYR A 303 10.98 3.90 13.47
N LEU A 304 10.48 3.27 12.40
CA LEU A 304 10.83 3.63 11.02
C LEU A 304 10.34 5.04 10.66
N ASN A 305 9.19 5.45 11.21
CA ASN A 305 8.61 6.79 11.05
C ASN A 305 9.26 7.84 11.96
N ASN A 306 10.40 7.53 12.58
CA ASN A 306 11.14 8.40 13.49
C ASN A 306 10.36 8.84 14.74
N GLN A 307 9.53 7.96 15.26
CA GLN A 307 8.67 8.16 16.45
C GLN A 307 9.02 7.11 17.53
N PRO A 308 10.22 7.17 18.14
CA PRO A 308 10.70 6.14 19.06
C PRO A 308 9.92 6.07 20.38
N GLU A 309 9.34 7.17 20.86
CA GLU A 309 8.49 7.19 22.06
C GLU A 309 7.21 6.37 21.84
N GLN A 310 6.54 6.57 20.71
CA GLN A 310 5.35 5.82 20.33
C GLN A 310 5.68 4.34 20.09
N SER A 311 6.90 4.06 19.57
CA SER A 311 7.40 2.70 19.44
C SER A 311 7.49 2.01 20.80
N LEU A 312 8.00 2.68 21.84
CA LEU A 312 8.03 2.15 23.21
C LEU A 312 6.63 1.95 23.79
N GLN A 313 5.72 2.89 23.54
CA GLN A 313 4.31 2.75 23.96
C GLN A 313 3.66 1.53 23.33
N ALA A 314 3.85 1.31 22.04
CA ALA A 314 3.33 0.11 21.38
C ALA A 314 3.92 -1.18 21.98
N LEU A 315 5.23 -1.22 22.25
CA LEU A 315 5.86 -2.38 22.87
C LEU A 315 5.36 -2.65 24.30
N SER A 316 4.91 -1.63 25.02
CA SER A 316 4.38 -1.78 26.38
C SER A 316 3.03 -2.51 26.42
N LEU A 317 2.34 -2.65 25.30
CA LEU A 317 1.12 -3.46 25.17
C LEU A 317 1.40 -4.97 25.22
N ILE A 318 2.66 -5.36 25.03
CA ILE A 318 3.07 -6.77 25.10
C ILE A 318 3.13 -7.20 26.56
N SER A 319 2.27 -8.13 26.94
CA SER A 319 2.20 -8.61 28.33
C SER A 319 3.49 -9.29 28.78
N ASN A 320 3.77 -9.24 30.09
CA ASN A 320 4.94 -9.92 30.69
C ASN A 320 4.90 -11.46 30.51
N GLU A 321 3.74 -12.04 30.23
CA GLU A 321 3.59 -13.47 29.99
C GLU A 321 4.26 -13.91 28.68
N VAL A 322 4.26 -13.05 27.65
CA VAL A 322 4.97 -13.30 26.39
C VAL A 322 6.47 -13.44 26.63
N PHE A 323 7.04 -12.73 27.60
CA PHE A 323 8.45 -12.85 27.97
C PHE A 323 8.78 -14.15 28.74
N LYS A 324 7.76 -14.88 29.19
CA LYS A 324 7.89 -16.18 29.86
C LYS A 324 7.61 -17.37 28.94
N SER A 325 7.09 -17.11 27.74
CA SER A 325 6.76 -18.15 26.77
C SER A 325 8.02 -18.67 26.06
N ASP A 326 8.04 -19.95 25.70
CA ASP A 326 9.14 -20.61 24.96
C ASP A 326 9.32 -20.11 23.50
N HIS A 327 8.67 -19.01 23.15
CA HIS A 327 8.75 -18.39 21.82
C HIS A 327 10.00 -17.52 21.71
N ALA A 328 11.18 -18.12 21.70
CA ALA A 328 12.49 -17.46 21.65
C ALA A 328 12.59 -16.36 20.58
N TYR A 329 12.00 -16.60 19.40
CA TYR A 329 12.02 -15.64 18.31
C TYR A 329 11.19 -14.37 18.58
N VAL A 330 9.98 -14.53 19.16
CA VAL A 330 9.11 -13.40 19.53
C VAL A 330 9.80 -12.54 20.57
N LEU A 331 10.38 -13.18 21.57
CA LEU A 331 11.15 -12.54 22.62
C LEU A 331 12.35 -11.79 22.06
N HIS A 332 13.07 -12.40 21.11
CA HIS A 332 14.22 -11.79 20.45
C HIS A 332 13.86 -10.50 19.71
N LEU A 333 12.84 -10.55 18.85
CA LEU A 333 12.40 -9.37 18.11
C LEU A 333 11.90 -8.25 19.02
N THR A 334 11.16 -8.59 20.06
CA THR A 334 10.66 -7.60 21.02
C THR A 334 11.82 -6.87 21.71
N ASN A 335 12.82 -7.61 22.18
CA ASN A 335 14.04 -7.03 22.77
C ASN A 335 14.81 -6.16 21.76
N ALA A 336 14.91 -6.59 20.51
CA ALA A 336 15.56 -5.81 19.46
C ALA A 336 14.86 -4.46 19.21
N TYR A 337 13.53 -4.42 19.22
CA TYR A 337 12.80 -3.16 19.05
C TYR A 337 12.92 -2.24 20.26
N TYR A 338 12.87 -2.75 21.49
CA TYR A 338 13.19 -1.96 22.69
C TYR A 338 14.60 -1.38 22.63
N LEU A 339 15.60 -2.19 22.29
CA LEU A 339 16.98 -1.72 22.12
C LEU A 339 17.06 -0.55 21.15
N ARG A 340 16.46 -0.71 19.98
CA ARG A 340 16.50 0.30 18.90
C ARG A 340 15.80 1.59 19.31
N ALA A 341 14.63 1.52 19.93
CA ALA A 341 13.87 2.67 20.38
C ALA A 341 14.64 3.46 21.46
N TYR A 342 15.18 2.79 22.47
CA TYR A 342 15.99 3.43 23.49
C TYR A 342 17.31 4.00 22.97
N CYS A 343 17.98 3.34 22.03
CA CYS A 343 19.17 3.88 21.36
C CYS A 343 18.84 5.17 20.59
N ARG A 344 17.69 5.20 19.88
CA ARG A 344 17.25 6.38 19.15
C ARG A 344 16.99 7.57 20.08
N LEU A 345 16.46 7.30 21.27
CA LEU A 345 16.23 8.29 22.33
C LEU A 345 17.50 8.63 23.13
N ARG A 346 18.64 8.03 22.80
CA ARG A 346 19.90 8.15 23.55
C ARG A 346 19.81 7.73 25.02
N GLN A 347 18.82 6.88 25.35
CA GLN A 347 18.60 6.34 26.70
C GLN A 347 19.36 5.03 26.87
N TYR A 348 20.67 5.06 26.77
CA TYR A 348 21.54 3.89 26.76
C TYR A 348 21.51 3.08 28.06
N GLY A 349 21.20 3.72 29.20
CA GLY A 349 20.96 3.06 30.47
C GLY A 349 19.79 2.08 30.40
N ASN A 350 18.67 2.53 29.86
CA ASN A 350 17.46 1.70 29.65
C ASN A 350 17.68 0.65 28.56
N ALA A 351 18.47 0.97 27.54
CA ALA A 351 18.81 0.07 26.44
C ALA A 351 19.67 -1.12 26.87
N ARG A 352 20.47 -0.99 27.96
CA ARG A 352 21.53 -1.92 28.36
C ARG A 352 21.03 -3.36 28.52
N ARG A 353 19.88 -3.58 29.18
CA ARG A 353 19.34 -4.93 29.37
C ARG A 353 18.97 -5.63 28.06
N TYR A 354 18.42 -4.89 27.13
CA TYR A 354 18.03 -5.40 25.81
C TYR A 354 19.25 -5.64 24.93
N PHE A 355 20.23 -4.74 25.02
CA PHE A 355 21.52 -4.91 24.36
C PHE A 355 22.23 -6.19 24.81
N GLN A 356 22.28 -6.46 26.14
CA GLN A 356 22.89 -7.67 26.66
C GLN A 356 22.20 -8.92 26.12
N PHE A 357 20.88 -8.92 26.11
CA PHE A 357 20.10 -10.03 25.56
C PHE A 357 20.45 -10.30 24.08
N ILE A 358 20.51 -9.27 23.24
CA ILE A 358 20.87 -9.43 21.83
C ILE A 358 22.32 -9.89 21.68
N LEU A 359 23.23 -9.33 22.47
CA LEU A 359 24.65 -9.71 22.43
C LEU A 359 24.85 -11.18 22.81
N ASP A 360 24.16 -11.66 23.83
CA ASP A 360 24.25 -13.06 24.30
C ASP A 360 23.75 -14.04 23.24
N ASN A 361 22.69 -13.68 22.49
CA ASN A 361 22.18 -14.49 21.39
C ASN A 361 23.13 -14.50 20.20
N VAL A 362 23.72 -13.35 19.85
CA VAL A 362 24.74 -13.26 18.81
C VAL A 362 25.95 -14.15 19.14
N ASN A 363 26.38 -14.16 20.41
CA ASN A 363 27.50 -14.98 20.86
C ASN A 363 27.19 -16.50 20.82
N LYS A 364 25.92 -16.89 20.87
CA LYS A 364 25.46 -18.28 20.67
C LYS A 364 25.26 -18.66 19.21
N ASN A 365 25.64 -17.80 18.27
CA ASN A 365 25.38 -17.93 16.83
C ASN A 365 23.90 -17.97 16.41
N ASP A 366 23.03 -17.49 17.27
CA ASP A 366 21.60 -17.29 16.99
C ASP A 366 21.38 -15.86 16.48
N LEU A 367 21.72 -15.65 15.21
CA LEU A 367 21.72 -14.33 14.56
C LEU A 367 20.40 -14.07 13.85
N ALA A 368 19.67 -13.06 14.33
CA ALA A 368 18.61 -12.46 13.52
C ALA A 368 19.16 -11.33 12.62
N THR A 369 18.46 -11.08 11.50
CA THR A 369 18.85 -10.02 10.58
C THR A 369 18.82 -8.65 11.27
N GLY A 370 19.96 -8.00 11.34
CA GLY A 370 20.10 -6.67 11.91
C GLY A 370 20.75 -6.61 13.29
N ASP A 371 20.87 -7.71 14.02
CA ASP A 371 21.42 -7.74 15.38
C ASP A 371 22.81 -7.12 15.48
N LEU A 372 23.71 -7.52 14.59
CA LEU A 372 25.06 -6.96 14.53
C LEU A 372 25.04 -5.43 14.36
N ARG A 373 24.11 -4.91 13.58
CA ARG A 373 23.94 -3.46 13.38
C ARG A 373 23.36 -2.80 14.63
N TYR A 374 22.41 -3.42 15.32
CA TYR A 374 21.84 -2.88 16.57
C TYR A 374 22.89 -2.81 17.68
N ILE A 375 23.76 -3.83 17.76
CA ILE A 375 24.92 -3.82 18.66
C ILE A 375 25.86 -2.68 18.29
N ALA A 376 26.14 -2.47 17.01
CA ALA A 376 26.99 -1.39 16.53
C ALA A 376 26.38 0.00 16.84
N GLU A 377 25.07 0.19 16.63
CA GLU A 377 24.34 1.40 16.96
C GLU A 377 24.43 1.72 18.47
N TYR A 378 24.28 0.70 19.34
CA TYR A 378 24.42 0.87 20.78
C TYR A 378 25.84 1.28 21.17
N TYR A 379 26.87 0.56 20.68
CA TYR A 379 28.29 0.90 20.98
C TYR A 379 28.66 2.28 20.45
N ASN A 380 28.15 2.67 19.27
CA ASN A 380 28.34 4.03 18.76
C ASN A 380 27.76 5.07 19.73
N GLY A 381 26.56 4.83 20.20
CA GLY A 381 25.86 5.74 21.10
C GLY A 381 26.54 5.94 22.46
N ILE A 382 27.23 4.93 22.96
CA ILE A 382 28.02 5.02 24.23
C ILE A 382 29.49 5.37 23.99
N GLY A 383 29.87 5.77 22.77
CA GLY A 383 31.22 6.24 22.45
C GLY A 383 32.26 5.12 22.27
N GLN A 384 31.88 3.84 22.25
CA GLN A 384 32.81 2.71 22.03
C GLN A 384 32.98 2.42 20.53
N TYR A 385 33.51 3.38 19.82
CA TYR A 385 33.58 3.39 18.34
C TYR A 385 34.34 2.21 17.73
N SER A 386 35.38 1.71 18.38
CA SER A 386 36.13 0.53 17.88
C SER A 386 35.22 -0.68 17.82
N LYS A 387 34.51 -1.01 18.91
CA LYS A 387 33.56 -2.12 18.93
C LYS A 387 32.41 -1.90 17.97
N ALA A 388 31.92 -0.66 17.86
CA ALA A 388 30.88 -0.32 16.91
C ALA A 388 31.30 -0.66 15.49
N ARG A 389 32.53 -0.33 15.09
CA ARG A 389 33.08 -0.67 13.76
C ARG A 389 33.21 -2.16 13.52
N ASP A 390 33.68 -2.91 14.51
CA ASP A 390 33.87 -4.37 14.38
C ASP A 390 32.53 -5.07 14.12
N TYR A 391 31.50 -4.75 14.90
CA TYR A 391 30.17 -5.31 14.70
C TYR A 391 29.50 -4.83 13.41
N LEU A 392 29.72 -3.56 13.05
CA LEU A 392 29.19 -3.00 11.82
C LEU A 392 29.83 -3.64 10.57
N ALA A 393 31.14 -3.88 10.58
CA ALA A 393 31.85 -4.55 9.49
C ALA A 393 31.25 -5.95 9.24
N LYS A 394 31.05 -6.73 10.31
CA LYS A 394 30.37 -8.04 10.26
C LYS A 394 28.94 -7.92 9.73
N SER A 395 28.21 -6.88 10.15
CA SER A 395 26.84 -6.62 9.65
C SER A 395 26.83 -6.33 8.14
N ILE A 396 27.73 -5.48 7.67
CA ILE A 396 27.85 -5.12 6.25
C ILE A 396 28.24 -6.33 5.41
N GLU A 397 29.20 -7.13 5.88
CA GLU A 397 29.61 -8.37 5.23
C GLU A 397 28.44 -9.36 5.13
N TYR A 398 27.71 -9.57 6.22
CA TYR A 398 26.51 -10.40 6.25
C TYR A 398 25.47 -9.94 5.24
N CYS A 399 25.19 -8.62 5.21
CA CYS A 399 24.24 -8.04 4.28
C CYS A 399 24.67 -8.20 2.81
N LYS A 400 25.95 -8.04 2.51
CA LYS A 400 26.51 -8.26 1.16
C LYS A 400 26.38 -9.72 0.74
N LYS A 401 26.79 -10.65 1.61
CA LYS A 401 26.73 -12.10 1.35
C LYS A 401 25.31 -12.60 1.08
N ASN A 402 24.33 -12.03 1.77
CA ASN A 402 22.93 -12.42 1.66
C ASN A 402 22.09 -11.51 0.76
N ASN A 403 22.71 -10.56 0.05
CA ASN A 403 22.07 -9.59 -0.85
C ASN A 403 20.97 -8.75 -0.17
N LEU A 404 21.18 -8.36 1.10
CA LEU A 404 20.21 -7.60 1.91
C LEU A 404 20.39 -6.08 1.68
N GLN A 405 19.78 -5.55 0.63
CA GLN A 405 20.00 -4.17 0.18
C GLN A 405 19.63 -3.12 1.24
N THR A 406 18.47 -3.26 1.91
CA THR A 406 18.04 -2.37 2.99
C THR A 406 18.97 -2.45 4.20
N GLY A 407 19.42 -3.65 4.56
CA GLY A 407 20.38 -3.83 5.65
C GLY A 407 21.71 -3.16 5.35
N LEU A 408 22.20 -3.30 4.11
CA LEU A 408 23.42 -2.64 3.64
C LEU A 408 23.30 -1.11 3.69
N MET A 409 22.19 -0.55 3.20
CA MET A 409 21.91 0.88 3.25
C MET A 409 21.94 1.41 4.70
N LEU A 410 21.24 0.73 5.61
CA LEU A 410 21.22 1.11 7.02
C LEU A 410 22.60 0.97 7.69
N GLY A 411 23.39 -0.03 7.31
CA GLY A 411 24.77 -0.20 7.75
C GLY A 411 25.67 0.96 7.30
N LEU A 412 25.55 1.41 6.05
CA LEU A 412 26.27 2.58 5.53
C LEU A 412 25.94 3.87 6.31
N ARG A 413 24.67 4.05 6.71
CA ARG A 413 24.27 5.18 7.56
C ARG A 413 24.99 5.13 8.91
N VAL A 414 25.01 3.97 9.57
CA VAL A 414 25.69 3.81 10.87
C VAL A 414 27.21 4.03 10.71
N ALA A 415 27.83 3.58 9.59
CA ALA A 415 29.22 3.85 9.30
C ALA A 415 29.52 5.37 9.20
N TYR A 416 28.64 6.10 8.50
CA TYR A 416 28.70 7.55 8.44
C TYR A 416 28.62 8.18 9.83
N GLU A 417 27.68 7.74 10.67
CA GLU A 417 27.47 8.27 12.03
C GLU A 417 28.70 8.02 12.91
N ILE A 418 29.30 6.84 12.85
CA ILE A 418 30.53 6.48 13.62
C ILE A 418 31.71 7.35 13.17
N ASP A 419 31.96 7.44 11.86
CA ASP A 419 33.12 8.18 11.35
C ASP A 419 32.95 9.69 11.54
N SER A 420 31.73 10.22 11.44
CA SER A 420 31.43 11.61 11.75
C SER A 420 31.69 11.91 13.23
N ALA A 421 31.27 11.04 14.15
CA ALA A 421 31.49 11.19 15.59
C ALA A 421 32.97 11.18 15.97
N GLN A 422 33.84 10.51 15.18
CA GLN A 422 35.26 10.46 15.38
C GLN A 422 36.05 11.56 14.63
N GLY A 423 35.37 12.46 13.91
CA GLY A 423 36.02 13.49 13.08
C GLY A 423 36.63 12.98 11.78
N ASN A 424 36.38 11.74 11.39
CA ASN A 424 36.86 11.14 10.15
C ASN A 424 36.02 11.59 8.94
N TYR A 425 35.90 12.88 8.72
CA TYR A 425 34.92 13.49 7.80
C TYR A 425 35.07 12.99 6.34
N ARG A 426 36.28 12.66 5.88
CA ARG A 426 36.49 12.14 4.53
C ARG A 426 35.83 10.77 4.35
N SER A 427 35.99 9.88 5.31
CA SER A 427 35.38 8.56 5.31
C SER A 427 33.88 8.65 5.54
N ALA A 428 33.46 9.52 6.47
CA ALA A 428 32.05 9.81 6.74
C ALA A 428 31.35 10.30 5.46
N PHE A 429 31.94 11.23 4.71
CA PHE A 429 31.38 11.71 3.44
C PHE A 429 31.23 10.59 2.40
N ASN A 430 32.23 9.69 2.31
CA ASN A 430 32.15 8.54 1.40
C ASN A 430 30.99 7.60 1.76
N TYR A 431 30.83 7.29 3.06
CA TYR A 431 29.70 6.47 3.51
C TYR A 431 28.36 7.17 3.32
N LEU A 432 28.28 8.48 3.56
CA LEU A 432 27.08 9.27 3.32
C LEU A 432 26.68 9.27 1.83
N SER A 433 27.67 9.42 0.94
CA SER A 433 27.46 9.39 -0.50
C SER A 433 26.93 8.02 -0.95
N GLN A 434 27.53 6.94 -0.47
CA GLN A 434 27.07 5.58 -0.76
C GLN A 434 25.67 5.31 -0.18
N TYR A 435 25.43 5.76 1.07
CA TYR A 435 24.11 5.68 1.70
C TYR A 435 23.08 6.41 0.85
N LYS A 436 23.35 7.66 0.45
CA LYS A 436 22.43 8.48 -0.35
C LYS A 436 22.14 7.81 -1.69
N ALA A 437 23.14 7.39 -2.43
CA ALA A 437 22.96 6.70 -3.72
C ALA A 437 22.10 5.44 -3.57
N LYS A 438 22.31 4.66 -2.50
CA LYS A 438 21.55 3.46 -2.21
C LYS A 438 20.12 3.77 -1.78
N ASN A 439 19.96 4.79 -0.96
CA ASN A 439 18.65 5.28 -0.51
C ASN A 439 17.81 5.79 -1.69
N ASP A 440 18.41 6.59 -2.57
CA ASP A 440 17.75 7.14 -3.76
C ASP A 440 17.31 6.01 -4.73
N SER A 441 18.15 5.00 -4.91
CA SER A 441 17.80 3.80 -5.69
C SER A 441 16.61 3.04 -5.09
N LEU A 442 16.62 2.81 -3.78
CA LEU A 442 15.51 2.13 -3.07
C LEU A 442 14.24 3.00 -3.05
N PHE A 443 14.39 4.32 -2.95
CA PHE A 443 13.28 5.27 -3.01
C PHE A 443 12.62 5.26 -4.40
N SER A 444 13.39 5.26 -5.47
CA SER A 444 12.87 5.16 -6.84
C SER A 444 12.11 3.84 -7.06
N GLU A 445 12.66 2.73 -6.59
CA GLU A 445 11.98 1.42 -6.64
C GLU A 445 10.67 1.43 -5.83
N ASN A 446 10.67 2.05 -4.64
CA ASN A 446 9.45 2.18 -3.83
C ASN A 446 8.42 3.10 -4.47
N THR A 447 8.83 4.19 -5.11
CA THR A 447 7.92 5.10 -5.82
C THR A 447 7.21 4.38 -6.96
N GLN A 448 7.93 3.56 -7.74
CA GLN A 448 7.35 2.74 -8.80
C GLN A 448 6.31 1.75 -8.23
N ARG A 449 6.61 1.10 -7.11
CA ARG A 449 5.68 0.20 -6.40
C ARG A 449 4.43 0.94 -5.88
N GLN A 450 4.58 2.20 -5.49
CA GLN A 450 3.46 3.05 -5.06
C GLN A 450 2.49 3.37 -6.20
N PHE A 451 3.01 3.59 -7.43
CA PHE A 451 2.15 3.79 -8.61
C PHE A 451 1.30 2.55 -8.94
N GLU A 452 1.85 1.34 -8.77
CA GLU A 452 1.07 0.10 -8.95
C GLU A 452 -0.11 0.03 -7.97
N LEU A 453 0.06 0.50 -6.73
CA LEU A 453 -0.99 0.51 -5.72
C LEU A 453 -2.10 1.53 -6.03
N ILE A 454 -1.75 2.72 -6.49
CA ILE A 454 -2.74 3.76 -6.86
C ILE A 454 -3.66 3.26 -7.97
N THR A 455 -3.09 2.55 -8.95
CA THR A 455 -3.87 1.98 -10.06
C THR A 455 -4.87 0.92 -9.57
N VAL A 456 -4.50 0.15 -8.56
CA VAL A 456 -5.36 -0.87 -7.97
C VAL A 456 -6.48 -0.25 -7.12
N ASP A 457 -6.15 0.75 -6.32
CA ASP A 457 -7.10 1.42 -5.41
C ASP A 457 -8.18 2.19 -6.21
N HIS A 458 -7.76 2.88 -7.27
CA HIS A 458 -8.68 3.54 -8.20
C HIS A 458 -9.57 2.54 -8.96
N ALA A 459 -9.04 1.37 -9.32
CA ALA A 459 -9.81 0.33 -10.01
C ALA A 459 -10.84 -0.35 -9.08
N LEU A 460 -10.63 -0.36 -7.77
CA LEU A 460 -11.55 -0.92 -6.77
C LEU A 460 -12.66 0.07 -6.39
N GLY A 461 -12.36 1.37 -6.31
CA GLY A 461 -13.34 2.43 -6.02
C GLY A 461 -14.43 2.59 -7.09
N LEU A 462 -14.19 2.08 -8.30
CA LEU A 462 -15.16 2.11 -9.40
C LEU A 462 -16.03 0.85 -9.50
N LYS A 463 -16.00 -0.05 -8.52
CA LYS A 463 -16.42 -1.45 -8.71
C LYS A 463 -17.65 -1.96 -7.95
N GLU A 464 -18.46 -1.14 -7.36
CA GLU A 464 -19.75 -1.65 -6.87
C GLU A 464 -20.74 -2.04 -8.00
N ASP A 465 -20.54 -1.57 -9.23
CA ASP A 465 -21.48 -1.83 -10.35
C ASP A 465 -21.03 -2.84 -11.42
N SER A 466 -19.84 -3.45 -11.32
CA SER A 466 -19.28 -4.14 -12.49
C SER A 466 -18.77 -5.57 -12.29
N ILE A 467 -19.46 -6.39 -11.49
CA ILE A 467 -19.16 -7.83 -11.39
C ILE A 467 -19.46 -8.57 -12.72
N LYS A 468 -20.31 -8.03 -13.58
CA LYS A 468 -20.67 -8.64 -14.88
C LYS A 468 -19.73 -8.31 -16.05
N ILE A 469 -18.85 -7.32 -15.92
CA ILE A 469 -17.95 -6.88 -17.01
C ILE A 469 -16.57 -7.60 -16.95
N LYS A 470 -16.27 -8.28 -15.86
CA LYS A 470 -14.91 -8.75 -15.54
C LYS A 470 -14.37 -9.95 -16.30
N ASP A 471 -15.20 -10.83 -16.79
CA ASP A 471 -14.70 -11.96 -17.58
C ASP A 471 -14.23 -11.52 -18.97
N ASN A 472 -14.81 -10.42 -19.49
CA ASN A 472 -14.36 -9.81 -20.76
C ASN A 472 -13.12 -8.92 -20.59
N ASP A 473 -12.92 -8.29 -19.40
CA ASP A 473 -11.80 -7.37 -19.18
C ASP A 473 -10.46 -8.09 -18.94
N ILE A 474 -10.48 -9.28 -18.37
CA ILE A 474 -9.25 -10.11 -18.21
C ILE A 474 -8.75 -10.55 -19.60
N ALA A 475 -9.66 -10.90 -20.50
CA ALA A 475 -9.31 -11.22 -21.90
C ALA A 475 -8.73 -9.98 -22.61
N LEU A 476 -9.34 -8.81 -22.40
CA LEU A 476 -8.90 -7.52 -22.98
C LEU A 476 -7.56 -7.04 -22.42
N LEU A 477 -7.32 -7.24 -21.12
CA LEU A 477 -6.03 -6.89 -20.48
C LEU A 477 -4.90 -7.85 -20.92
N THR A 478 -5.23 -9.12 -21.15
CA THR A 478 -4.28 -10.10 -21.70
C THR A 478 -3.96 -9.75 -23.16
N GLU A 479 -4.95 -9.35 -23.94
CA GLU A 479 -4.77 -8.89 -25.31
C GLU A 479 -3.99 -7.57 -25.38
N ARG A 480 -4.27 -6.60 -24.49
CA ARG A 480 -3.48 -5.36 -24.37
C ARG A 480 -2.05 -5.61 -23.91
N SER A 481 -1.83 -6.56 -22.99
CA SER A 481 -0.48 -6.96 -22.58
C SER A 481 0.30 -7.57 -23.74
N ASN A 482 -0.36 -8.40 -24.55
CA ASN A 482 0.23 -8.99 -25.74
C ASN A 482 0.51 -7.92 -26.82
N LEU A 483 -0.41 -6.95 -27.01
CA LEU A 483 -0.22 -5.80 -27.88
C LEU A 483 0.91 -4.87 -27.40
N GLN A 484 1.02 -4.65 -26.09
CA GLN A 484 2.12 -3.87 -25.52
C GLN A 484 3.47 -4.57 -25.70
N GLN A 485 3.52 -5.90 -25.54
CA GLN A 485 4.72 -6.68 -25.83
C GLN A 485 5.06 -6.66 -27.33
N ALA A 486 4.06 -6.71 -28.20
CA ALA A 486 4.26 -6.57 -29.65
C ALA A 486 4.78 -5.17 -30.01
N ASN A 487 4.20 -4.11 -29.43
CA ASN A 487 4.64 -2.72 -29.63
C ASN A 487 6.06 -2.49 -29.06
N LEU A 488 6.41 -3.11 -27.92
CA LEU A 488 7.76 -3.06 -27.37
C LEU A 488 8.78 -3.81 -28.26
N ARG A 489 8.36 -4.92 -28.89
CA ARG A 489 9.22 -5.61 -29.88
C ARG A 489 9.40 -4.74 -31.12
N GLN A 490 8.33 -4.10 -31.59
CA GLN A 490 8.39 -3.18 -32.73
C GLN A 490 9.23 -1.94 -32.41
N ALA A 491 9.07 -1.35 -31.22
CA ALA A 491 9.90 -0.23 -30.75
C ALA A 491 11.38 -0.60 -30.61
N ARG A 492 11.69 -1.84 -30.18
CA ARG A 492 13.09 -2.34 -30.15
C ARG A 492 13.65 -2.52 -31.54
N LEU A 493 12.86 -3.00 -32.50
CA LEU A 493 13.28 -3.10 -33.90
C LEU A 493 13.54 -1.71 -34.51
N VAL A 494 12.61 -0.78 -34.31
CA VAL A 494 12.78 0.62 -34.75
C VAL A 494 14.01 1.26 -34.09
N LYS A 495 14.20 1.05 -32.78
CA LYS A 495 15.39 1.53 -32.06
C LYS A 495 16.68 0.94 -32.64
N ASN A 496 16.73 -0.36 -32.94
CA ASN A 496 17.91 -0.99 -33.50
C ASN A 496 18.20 -0.48 -34.94
N VAL A 497 17.14 -0.29 -35.75
CA VAL A 497 17.27 0.27 -37.09
C VAL A 497 17.75 1.73 -37.03
N THR A 498 17.22 2.53 -36.09
CA THR A 498 17.69 3.92 -35.86
C THR A 498 19.15 3.97 -35.39
N ILE A 499 19.56 3.05 -34.51
CA ILE A 499 20.98 2.99 -34.07
C ILE A 499 21.89 2.66 -35.26
N VAL A 500 21.52 1.68 -36.11
CA VAL A 500 22.27 1.36 -37.33
C VAL A 500 22.26 2.55 -38.29
N GLY A 501 21.13 3.23 -38.44
CA GLY A 501 21.03 4.46 -39.26
C GLY A 501 21.93 5.58 -38.73
N ILE A 502 21.97 5.78 -37.42
CA ILE A 502 22.85 6.78 -36.78
C ILE A 502 24.33 6.40 -36.95
N LEU A 503 24.70 5.09 -36.85
CA LEU A 503 26.03 4.64 -37.09
C LEU A 503 26.49 4.86 -38.57
N LEU A 504 25.58 4.60 -39.52
CA LEU A 504 25.84 4.91 -40.93
C LEU A 504 25.96 6.41 -41.18
N ALA A 505 25.07 7.19 -40.53
CA ALA A 505 25.13 8.66 -40.64
C ALA A 505 26.41 9.22 -40.01
N THR A 506 26.87 8.67 -38.89
CA THR A 506 28.14 9.09 -38.27
C THR A 506 29.34 8.73 -39.13
N ILE A 507 29.32 7.61 -39.86
CA ILE A 507 30.38 7.24 -40.80
C ILE A 507 30.39 8.23 -42.00
N ILE A 508 29.18 8.56 -42.54
CA ILE A 508 29.05 9.52 -43.65
C ILE A 508 29.47 10.91 -43.17
N ILE A 509 29.06 11.35 -42.00
CA ILE A 509 29.53 12.61 -41.40
C ILE A 509 31.04 12.62 -41.19
N GLY A 510 31.58 11.51 -40.75
CA GLY A 510 33.05 11.36 -40.60
C GLY A 510 33.79 11.52 -41.96
N LEU A 511 33.25 10.97 -43.03
CA LEU A 511 33.84 11.12 -44.37
C LEU A 511 33.65 12.57 -44.92
N ILE A 512 32.51 13.20 -44.68
CA ILE A 512 32.26 14.61 -45.03
C ILE A 512 33.17 15.54 -44.19
N TYR A 513 33.31 15.23 -42.90
CA TYR A 513 34.19 15.98 -41.99
C TYR A 513 35.67 15.91 -42.41
N ARG A 514 36.09 14.75 -42.92
CA ARG A 514 37.46 14.59 -43.46
C ARG A 514 37.70 15.45 -44.70
N GLN A 515 36.69 15.58 -45.58
CA GLN A 515 36.76 16.50 -46.73
C GLN A 515 36.73 17.98 -46.27
N TYR A 516 35.91 18.31 -45.27
CA TYR A 516 35.76 19.67 -44.74
C TYR A 516 37.04 20.14 -44.04
N LYS A 517 37.71 19.26 -43.30
CA LYS A 517 38.99 19.58 -42.60
C LYS A 517 40.15 19.92 -43.55
N LEU A 518 40.12 19.42 -44.76
CA LEU A 518 41.11 19.77 -45.81
C LEU A 518 40.86 21.22 -46.35
N LYS A 519 39.65 21.74 -46.22
CA LYS A 519 39.27 23.09 -46.68
C LYS A 519 39.44 24.17 -45.61
N GLN A 520 39.47 23.78 -44.31
CA GLN A 520 39.45 24.71 -43.17
C GLN A 520 40.81 25.26 -42.70
N LYS A 521 41.95 24.78 -43.24
CA LYS A 521 43.27 25.32 -42.78
C LYS A 521 43.47 26.83 -43.07
N SER A 522 42.55 27.46 -43.80
CA SER A 522 42.70 28.86 -44.19
C SER A 522 41.86 29.87 -43.40
N ASN A 523 40.82 29.41 -42.58
CA ASN A 523 39.87 30.32 -41.92
C ASN A 523 39.97 30.37 -40.39
N ILE A 524 41.02 29.81 -39.80
CA ILE A 524 41.09 29.53 -38.39
C ILE A 524 41.25 30.74 -37.45
N ILE A 525 41.71 31.85 -37.95
CA ILE A 525 42.08 32.96 -37.03
C ILE A 525 40.91 33.91 -36.70
N ILE A 526 39.86 33.93 -37.47
CA ILE A 526 38.71 34.82 -37.22
C ILE A 526 37.60 34.15 -36.39
N SER A 527 37.53 32.80 -36.41
CA SER A 527 36.48 32.03 -35.75
C SER A 527 36.64 31.93 -34.21
N ASP A 528 37.83 32.06 -33.66
CA ASP A 528 38.08 31.72 -32.25
C ASP A 528 37.57 32.79 -31.26
N LYS A 529 37.49 34.04 -31.67
CA LYS A 529 36.97 35.09 -30.80
C LYS A 529 35.44 35.13 -30.69
N ASN A 530 34.74 34.72 -31.74
CA ASN A 530 33.24 34.67 -31.71
C ASN A 530 32.72 33.43 -30.96
N LYS A 531 33.46 32.31 -30.95
CA LYS A 531 33.05 31.08 -30.26
C LYS A 531 33.00 31.18 -28.73
N MET A 532 33.84 32.03 -28.16
CA MET A 532 33.90 32.22 -26.72
C MET A 532 32.69 32.99 -26.15
N LEU A 533 32.10 33.88 -26.96
CA LEU A 533 30.92 34.65 -26.56
C LEU A 533 29.64 33.80 -26.64
N GLU A 534 29.52 32.99 -27.67
CA GLU A 534 28.36 32.07 -27.84
C GLU A 534 28.32 30.99 -26.77
N HIS A 535 29.46 30.52 -26.32
CA HIS A 535 29.52 29.47 -25.27
C HIS A 535 28.97 29.98 -23.94
N LEU A 536 29.25 31.23 -23.57
CA LEU A 536 28.78 31.83 -22.31
C LEU A 536 27.26 32.12 -22.31
N VAL A 537 26.70 32.39 -23.47
CA VAL A 537 25.26 32.63 -23.59
C VAL A 537 24.49 31.31 -23.51
N THR A 538 24.98 30.26 -24.20
CA THR A 538 24.33 28.94 -24.16
C THR A 538 24.40 28.26 -22.80
N GLU A 539 25.49 28.47 -22.05
CA GLU A 539 25.63 27.94 -20.69
C GLU A 539 24.64 28.61 -19.70
N LYS A 540 24.42 29.89 -19.84
CA LYS A 540 23.42 30.62 -19.05
C LYS A 540 22.00 30.17 -19.33
N ASP A 541 21.64 29.99 -20.60
CA ASP A 541 20.29 29.58 -20.99
C ASP A 541 20.00 28.13 -20.59
N TRP A 542 21.02 27.27 -20.64
CA TRP A 542 20.91 25.89 -20.15
C TRP A 542 20.68 25.83 -18.65
N LEU A 543 21.39 26.65 -17.85
CA LEU A 543 21.23 26.69 -16.40
C LEU A 543 19.84 27.12 -15.96
N VAL A 544 19.28 28.14 -16.64
CA VAL A 544 17.92 28.61 -16.35
C VAL A 544 16.89 27.51 -16.70
N LYS A 545 17.07 26.85 -17.81
CA LYS A 545 16.20 25.73 -18.23
C LYS A 545 16.25 24.58 -17.22
N GLU A 546 17.41 24.21 -16.75
CA GLU A 546 17.59 23.14 -15.77
C GLU A 546 16.91 23.43 -14.43
N ILE A 547 16.95 24.70 -13.97
CA ILE A 547 16.27 25.12 -12.73
C ILE A 547 14.76 24.90 -12.86
N HIS A 548 14.16 25.33 -13.96
CA HIS A 548 12.72 25.18 -14.18
C HIS A 548 12.30 23.71 -14.33
N HIS A 549 13.11 22.90 -15.00
CA HIS A 549 12.88 21.46 -15.06
C HIS A 549 12.89 20.82 -13.67
N ARG A 550 13.82 21.21 -12.82
CA ARG A 550 13.89 20.68 -11.45
C ARG A 550 12.69 21.13 -10.62
N VAL A 551 12.27 22.38 -10.73
CA VAL A 551 11.08 22.87 -10.02
C VAL A 551 9.84 22.08 -10.45
N LYS A 552 9.62 21.90 -11.76
CA LYS A 552 8.51 21.09 -12.28
C LYS A 552 8.56 19.65 -11.74
N ASN A 553 9.74 19.00 -11.79
CA ASN A 553 9.90 17.64 -11.33
C ASN A 553 9.65 17.52 -9.82
N ASN A 554 10.10 18.49 -9.04
CA ASN A 554 9.86 18.55 -7.61
C ASN A 554 8.37 18.71 -7.30
N LEU A 555 7.66 19.60 -8.01
CA LEU A 555 6.21 19.79 -7.87
C LEU A 555 5.44 18.49 -8.26
N HIS A 556 5.85 17.81 -9.33
CA HIS A 556 5.24 16.53 -9.74
C HIS A 556 5.46 15.43 -8.68
N THR A 557 6.65 15.38 -8.10
CA THR A 557 6.95 14.43 -7.03
C THR A 557 6.09 14.70 -5.79
N VAL A 558 5.93 15.96 -5.41
CA VAL A 558 5.07 16.34 -4.29
C VAL A 558 3.60 16.00 -4.57
N MET A 559 3.11 16.25 -5.78
CA MET A 559 1.76 15.85 -6.18
C MET A 559 1.54 14.33 -6.10
N GLY A 560 2.51 13.54 -6.58
CA GLY A 560 2.46 12.08 -6.50
C GLY A 560 2.41 11.58 -5.05
N LEU A 561 3.21 12.17 -4.17
CA LEU A 561 3.20 11.86 -2.74
C LEU A 561 1.85 12.19 -2.08
N LEU A 562 1.31 13.38 -2.37
CA LEU A 562 0.01 13.78 -1.84
C LEU A 562 -1.14 12.89 -2.36
N GLY A 563 -1.11 12.51 -3.65
CA GLY A 563 -2.11 11.61 -4.24
C GLY A 563 -2.08 10.22 -3.62
N THR A 564 -0.88 9.77 -3.30
CA THR A 564 -0.71 8.50 -2.60
C THR A 564 -1.26 8.58 -1.18
N GLN A 565 -1.00 9.67 -0.46
CA GLN A 565 -1.53 9.88 0.89
C GLN A 565 -3.07 9.96 0.90
N ALA A 566 -3.68 10.62 -0.07
CA ALA A 566 -5.14 10.71 -0.19
C ALA A 566 -5.82 9.34 -0.28
N GLY A 567 -5.21 8.39 -1.01
CA GLY A 567 -5.76 7.03 -1.17
C GLY A 567 -5.77 6.17 0.11
N TYR A 568 -5.11 6.64 1.18
CA TYR A 568 -4.98 5.91 2.45
C TYR A 568 -5.74 6.54 3.61
N LEU A 569 -6.44 7.62 3.37
CA LEU A 569 -7.24 8.30 4.38
C LEU A 569 -8.69 7.84 4.30
N GLU A 570 -9.28 7.54 5.46
CA GLU A 570 -10.71 7.18 5.56
C GLU A 570 -11.61 8.38 5.89
N HIS A 571 -11.02 9.47 6.38
CA HIS A 571 -11.76 10.69 6.66
C HIS A 571 -11.89 11.55 5.40
N GLU A 572 -13.12 11.73 4.95
CA GLU A 572 -13.46 12.51 3.76
C GLU A 572 -12.91 13.95 3.80
N GLU A 573 -12.89 14.58 4.98
CA GLU A 573 -12.31 15.91 5.17
C GLU A 573 -10.79 15.93 4.93
N ALA A 574 -10.08 14.90 5.36
CA ALA A 574 -8.64 14.80 5.17
C ALA A 574 -8.28 14.49 3.70
N ILE A 575 -9.05 13.63 3.05
CA ILE A 575 -8.93 13.35 1.60
C ILE A 575 -9.14 14.65 0.82
N ASN A 576 -10.19 15.39 1.14
CA ASN A 576 -10.50 16.67 0.52
C ASN A 576 -9.39 17.72 0.74
N ALA A 577 -8.77 17.77 1.92
CA ALA A 577 -7.68 18.68 2.21
C ALA A 577 -6.42 18.37 1.37
N ILE A 578 -6.08 17.10 1.22
CA ILE A 578 -4.94 16.67 0.38
C ILE A 578 -5.24 16.90 -1.09
N SER A 579 -6.43 16.56 -1.57
CA SER A 579 -6.85 16.82 -2.96
C SER A 579 -6.78 18.30 -3.29
N ASN A 580 -7.22 19.18 -2.38
CA ASN A 580 -7.07 20.62 -2.56
C ASN A 580 -5.61 21.06 -2.66
N SER A 581 -4.73 20.46 -1.84
CA SER A 581 -3.30 20.76 -1.90
C SER A 581 -2.68 20.30 -3.22
N GLN A 582 -3.11 19.17 -3.76
CA GLN A 582 -2.67 18.70 -5.08
C GLN A 582 -3.09 19.67 -6.20
N HIS A 583 -4.35 20.12 -6.23
CA HIS A 583 -4.80 21.08 -7.24
C HIS A 583 -4.05 22.39 -7.19
N ARG A 584 -3.67 22.87 -5.98
CA ARG A 584 -2.81 24.05 -5.81
C ARG A 584 -1.43 23.86 -6.42
N ILE A 585 -0.81 22.70 -6.15
CA ILE A 585 0.51 22.38 -6.72
C ILE A 585 0.41 22.18 -8.22
N GLN A 586 -0.68 21.63 -8.72
CA GLN A 586 -0.96 21.48 -10.16
C GLN A 586 -1.04 22.83 -10.86
N ALA A 587 -1.75 23.80 -10.26
CA ALA A 587 -1.84 25.16 -10.78
C ALA A 587 -0.46 25.82 -10.87
N MET A 588 0.40 25.66 -9.83
CA MET A 588 1.78 26.15 -9.85
C MET A 588 2.63 25.45 -10.92
N SER A 589 2.45 24.12 -11.09
CA SER A 589 3.21 23.34 -12.06
C SER A 589 2.90 23.76 -13.49
N LEU A 590 1.63 24.06 -13.80
CA LEU A 590 1.22 24.59 -15.12
C LEU A 590 1.89 25.94 -15.44
N ILE A 591 2.00 26.83 -14.46
CA ILE A 591 2.70 28.11 -14.64
C ILE A 591 4.17 27.88 -14.99
N HIS A 592 4.86 27.02 -14.23
CA HIS A 592 6.27 26.71 -14.53
C HIS A 592 6.47 26.02 -15.87
N GLN A 593 5.49 25.21 -16.29
CA GLN A 593 5.53 24.55 -17.59
C GLN A 593 5.35 25.56 -18.72
N ARG A 594 4.44 26.52 -18.58
CA ARG A 594 4.18 27.57 -19.59
C ARG A 594 5.35 28.54 -19.75
N LEU A 595 5.99 28.93 -18.67
CA LEU A 595 7.19 29.75 -18.71
C LEU A 595 8.30 29.15 -19.59
N TYR A 596 8.40 27.83 -19.60
CA TYR A 596 9.39 27.10 -20.39
C TYR A 596 9.01 26.97 -21.87
N GLN A 597 7.73 26.92 -22.19
CA GLN A 597 7.25 26.77 -23.57
C GLN A 597 7.19 28.09 -24.35
N SER A 598 7.19 29.22 -23.64
CA SER A 598 7.21 30.53 -24.27
C SER A 598 8.65 30.92 -24.64
N ASN A 599 8.83 31.44 -25.83
CA ASN A 599 10.11 32.04 -26.25
C ASN A 599 10.49 33.30 -25.43
N ASN A 600 9.60 33.77 -24.59
CA ASN A 600 9.79 34.90 -23.69
C ASN A 600 9.77 34.36 -22.23
N LEU A 601 10.94 34.27 -21.60
CA LEU A 601 11.13 33.71 -20.26
C LEU A 601 10.58 34.62 -19.13
N SER A 602 10.03 35.80 -19.43
CA SER A 602 9.61 36.77 -18.45
C SER A 602 8.11 36.92 -18.26
N ALA A 603 7.28 36.48 -19.21
CA ALA A 603 5.82 36.65 -19.13
C ALA A 603 5.02 35.43 -19.60
N ILE A 604 3.89 35.19 -18.96
CA ILE A 604 2.96 34.07 -19.22
C ILE A 604 1.67 34.59 -19.81
N ASN A 605 1.21 33.97 -20.89
CA ASN A 605 -0.10 34.23 -21.49
C ASN A 605 -1.22 33.67 -20.59
N MET A 606 -1.93 34.57 -19.93
CA MET A 606 -2.99 34.22 -18.99
C MET A 606 -4.18 33.52 -19.66
N LYS A 607 -4.46 33.83 -20.91
CA LYS A 607 -5.54 33.17 -21.66
C LYS A 607 -5.28 31.67 -21.80
N GLU A 608 -4.09 31.31 -22.25
CA GLU A 608 -3.71 29.90 -22.42
C GLU A 608 -3.60 29.18 -21.07
N TYR A 609 -3.01 29.86 -20.09
CA TYR A 609 -2.86 29.30 -18.74
C TYR A 609 -4.22 29.00 -18.07
N ILE A 610 -5.17 29.94 -18.15
CA ILE A 610 -6.50 29.79 -17.54
C ILE A 610 -7.27 28.65 -18.22
N HIS A 611 -7.19 28.52 -19.56
CA HIS A 611 -7.82 27.41 -20.27
C HIS A 611 -7.28 26.06 -19.76
N GLU A 612 -5.96 25.90 -19.69
CA GLU A 612 -5.37 24.65 -19.22
C GLU A 612 -5.68 24.34 -17.76
N LEU A 613 -5.69 25.37 -16.90
CA LEU A 613 -6.05 25.20 -15.52
C LEU A 613 -7.51 24.74 -15.38
N VAL A 614 -8.42 25.38 -16.14
CA VAL A 614 -9.83 25.03 -16.13
C VAL A 614 -10.05 23.62 -16.68
N ASP A 615 -9.38 23.26 -17.78
CA ASP A 615 -9.44 21.90 -18.35
C ASP A 615 -8.98 20.87 -17.33
N SER A 616 -7.86 21.13 -16.68
CA SER A 616 -7.30 20.24 -15.64
C SER A 616 -8.24 20.06 -14.43
N LEU A 617 -8.91 21.13 -14.01
CA LEU A 617 -9.86 21.08 -12.90
C LEU A 617 -11.18 20.43 -13.33
N ASN A 618 -11.62 20.69 -14.54
CA ASN A 618 -12.80 20.07 -15.12
C ASN A 618 -12.63 18.54 -15.21
N ASP A 619 -11.48 18.08 -15.70
CA ASP A 619 -11.14 16.65 -15.75
C ASP A 619 -11.08 16.00 -14.36
N SER A 620 -10.70 16.78 -13.35
CA SER A 620 -10.58 16.27 -11.98
C SER A 620 -11.90 16.19 -11.22
N PHE A 621 -12.85 17.09 -11.51
CA PHE A 621 -14.08 17.24 -10.72
C PHE A 621 -15.37 16.94 -11.48
N ASN A 622 -15.39 17.02 -12.81
CA ASN A 622 -16.62 16.99 -13.60
C ASN A 622 -16.91 15.59 -14.19
N ASN A 623 -16.92 14.56 -13.37
CA ASN A 623 -17.10 13.16 -13.79
C ASN A 623 -18.43 12.88 -14.54
N ASN A 624 -19.44 13.75 -14.42
CA ASN A 624 -20.77 13.56 -15.00
C ASN A 624 -21.17 14.63 -16.02
N ASN A 625 -20.25 15.51 -16.42
CA ASN A 625 -20.51 16.61 -17.38
C ASN A 625 -21.68 17.55 -16.99
N HIS A 626 -21.83 17.84 -15.70
CA HIS A 626 -22.94 18.68 -15.21
C HIS A 626 -22.55 20.17 -15.02
N VAL A 627 -21.27 20.51 -15.13
CA VAL A 627 -20.75 21.88 -14.97
C VAL A 627 -20.08 22.32 -16.26
N TRP A 628 -20.49 23.46 -16.76
CA TRP A 628 -19.89 24.10 -17.95
C TRP A 628 -19.11 25.34 -17.55
N PHE A 629 -18.12 25.67 -18.37
CA PHE A 629 -17.33 26.89 -18.22
C PHE A 629 -17.59 27.82 -19.41
N ASN A 630 -17.73 29.11 -19.09
CA ASN A 630 -17.68 30.17 -20.07
C ASN A 630 -16.45 31.03 -19.76
N LEU A 631 -15.50 31.11 -20.70
CA LEU A 631 -14.21 31.77 -20.51
C LEU A 631 -14.14 32.99 -21.44
N GLU A 632 -14.07 34.17 -20.82
CA GLU A 632 -13.86 35.44 -21.54
C GLU A 632 -12.54 36.06 -21.07
N ILE A 633 -11.43 35.65 -21.67
CA ILE A 633 -10.08 36.02 -21.21
C ILE A 633 -9.41 36.88 -22.27
N ASP A 634 -9.08 38.10 -21.89
CA ASP A 634 -8.25 38.98 -22.72
C ASP A 634 -6.83 38.40 -22.85
N PRO A 635 -6.11 38.68 -23.96
CA PRO A 635 -4.74 38.21 -24.18
C PRO A 635 -3.73 39.00 -23.34
N ILE A 636 -3.78 38.80 -22.03
CA ILE A 636 -2.96 39.48 -21.02
C ILE A 636 -1.72 38.63 -20.74
N GLN A 637 -0.56 39.27 -20.69
CA GLN A 637 0.69 38.66 -20.26
C GLN A 637 1.09 39.18 -18.88
N LEU A 638 1.37 38.28 -17.95
CA LEU A 638 1.77 38.62 -16.59
C LEU A 638 3.09 37.91 -16.22
N ASN A 639 3.85 38.49 -15.35
CA ASN A 639 5.04 37.85 -14.77
C ASN A 639 4.66 36.81 -13.72
N LEU A 640 5.63 36.00 -13.31
CA LEU A 640 5.45 34.94 -12.31
C LEU A 640 4.85 35.40 -10.98
N ALA A 641 5.23 36.60 -10.54
CA ALA A 641 4.81 37.16 -9.27
C ALA A 641 3.29 37.40 -9.22
N HIS A 642 2.65 37.66 -10.37
CA HIS A 642 1.20 37.81 -10.49
C HIS A 642 0.50 36.48 -10.92
N CYS A 643 1.13 35.70 -11.79
CA CYS A 643 0.53 34.47 -12.30
C CYS A 643 0.29 33.43 -11.20
N ILE A 644 1.24 33.24 -10.30
CA ILE A 644 1.12 32.21 -9.24
C ILE A 644 -0.03 32.51 -8.29
N PRO A 645 -0.11 33.71 -7.69
CA PRO A 645 -1.26 34.07 -6.84
C PRO A 645 -2.60 33.97 -7.56
N LEU A 646 -2.72 34.51 -8.78
CA LEU A 646 -3.97 34.47 -9.56
C LEU A 646 -4.37 33.03 -9.91
N GLY A 647 -3.42 32.19 -10.28
CA GLY A 647 -3.66 30.80 -10.58
C GLY A 647 -4.16 30.01 -9.37
N LEU A 648 -3.61 30.27 -8.19
CA LEU A 648 -4.06 29.66 -6.96
C LEU A 648 -5.45 30.17 -6.54
N ILE A 649 -5.74 31.46 -6.71
CA ILE A 649 -7.08 32.03 -6.47
C ILE A 649 -8.12 31.38 -7.40
N LEU A 650 -7.81 31.27 -8.70
CA LEU A 650 -8.67 30.59 -9.67
C LEU A 650 -8.93 29.15 -9.25
N ASN A 651 -7.89 28.43 -8.92
CA ASN A 651 -8.01 27.05 -8.46
C ASN A 651 -8.93 26.91 -7.24
N GLU A 652 -8.76 27.78 -6.24
CA GLU A 652 -9.60 27.77 -5.04
C GLU A 652 -11.06 28.14 -5.33
N ALA A 653 -11.28 29.18 -6.12
CA ALA A 653 -12.64 29.63 -6.46
C ALA A 653 -13.39 28.57 -7.26
N ILE A 654 -12.77 27.97 -8.29
CA ILE A 654 -13.36 26.92 -9.11
C ILE A 654 -13.62 25.66 -8.26
N THR A 655 -12.66 25.25 -7.45
CA THR A 655 -12.81 24.10 -6.55
C THR A 655 -13.95 24.30 -5.56
N ASN A 656 -14.12 25.51 -5.02
CA ASN A 656 -15.23 25.86 -4.15
C ASN A 656 -16.58 25.81 -4.88
N SER A 657 -16.64 26.26 -6.14
CA SER A 657 -17.85 26.17 -6.95
C SER A 657 -18.23 24.73 -7.20
N PHE A 658 -17.30 23.85 -7.54
CA PHE A 658 -17.57 22.41 -7.68
C PHE A 658 -18.09 21.77 -6.38
N LYS A 659 -17.50 22.12 -5.26
CA LYS A 659 -17.81 21.49 -3.96
C LYS A 659 -19.12 21.99 -3.33
N TYR A 660 -19.44 23.25 -3.53
CA TYR A 660 -20.46 23.89 -2.73
C TYR A 660 -21.58 24.55 -3.53
N ALA A 661 -21.33 24.90 -4.80
CA ALA A 661 -22.30 25.64 -5.59
C ALA A 661 -23.41 24.78 -6.20
N PHE A 662 -23.11 23.51 -6.52
CA PHE A 662 -23.98 22.65 -7.32
C PHE A 662 -24.32 21.33 -6.60
N PRO A 663 -25.16 21.36 -5.55
CA PRO A 663 -25.58 20.12 -4.86
C PRO A 663 -26.52 19.29 -5.74
N GLU A 664 -26.45 17.96 -5.60
CA GLU A 664 -27.40 17.00 -6.20
C GLU A 664 -27.53 17.06 -7.73
N ASP A 665 -26.43 16.95 -8.47
CA ASP A 665 -26.42 16.84 -9.96
C ASP A 665 -27.11 18.02 -10.70
N LYS A 666 -27.20 19.18 -10.10
CA LYS A 666 -27.70 20.38 -10.79
C LYS A 666 -26.71 20.84 -11.87
N GLN A 667 -27.23 21.11 -13.05
CA GLN A 667 -26.46 21.73 -14.12
C GLN A 667 -25.91 23.09 -13.66
N GLY A 668 -24.60 23.25 -13.72
CA GLY A 668 -23.88 24.44 -13.29
C GLY A 668 -23.18 25.16 -14.43
N LEU A 669 -23.05 26.46 -14.30
CA LEU A 669 -22.24 27.30 -15.17
C LEU A 669 -21.28 28.13 -14.34
N ILE A 670 -19.99 28.04 -14.63
CA ILE A 670 -18.95 28.88 -14.05
C ILE A 670 -18.42 29.82 -15.14
N ASN A 671 -18.62 31.11 -14.93
CA ASN A 671 -18.08 32.15 -15.81
C ASN A 671 -16.78 32.68 -15.23
N ILE A 672 -15.73 32.70 -16.06
CA ILE A 672 -14.41 33.26 -15.71
C ILE A 672 -14.09 34.34 -16.73
N GLU A 673 -13.94 35.56 -16.24
CA GLU A 673 -13.63 36.72 -17.05
C GLU A 673 -12.32 37.32 -16.55
N LEU A 674 -11.36 37.56 -17.42
CA LEU A 674 -10.19 38.36 -17.14
C LEU A 674 -10.12 39.48 -18.17
N LYS A 675 -10.41 40.69 -17.73
CA LYS A 675 -10.56 41.85 -18.60
C LYS A 675 -9.61 43.00 -18.19
N THR A 676 -9.13 43.72 -19.18
CA THR A 676 -8.42 44.98 -19.00
C THR A 676 -9.44 46.08 -18.74
N VAL A 677 -9.36 46.68 -17.56
CA VAL A 677 -10.26 47.79 -17.14
C VAL A 677 -9.71 49.15 -17.56
N SER A 678 -8.39 49.31 -17.42
CA SER A 678 -7.64 50.51 -17.87
C SER A 678 -6.17 50.15 -18.13
N GLU A 679 -5.32 51.07 -18.52
CA GLU A 679 -3.96 50.84 -19.04
C GLU A 679 -3.06 49.95 -18.15
N ASN A 680 -3.28 49.77 -16.90
CA ASN A 680 -2.50 48.87 -16.00
C ASN A 680 -3.39 48.18 -14.98
N ASN A 681 -4.70 48.30 -15.13
CA ASN A 681 -5.66 47.71 -14.20
C ASN A 681 -6.44 46.56 -14.84
N TYR A 682 -6.48 45.48 -14.16
CA TYR A 682 -7.10 44.23 -14.62
C TYR A 682 -8.11 43.72 -13.60
N LEU A 683 -9.20 43.19 -14.11
CA LEU A 683 -10.25 42.56 -13.30
C LEU A 683 -10.40 41.10 -13.68
N LEU A 684 -10.13 40.23 -12.69
CA LEU A 684 -10.49 38.82 -12.74
C LEU A 684 -11.82 38.62 -12.02
N THR A 685 -12.81 38.10 -12.72
CA THR A 685 -14.12 37.75 -12.17
C THR A 685 -14.35 36.25 -12.32
N ILE A 686 -14.71 35.58 -11.24
CA ILE A 686 -15.15 34.18 -11.25
C ILE A 686 -16.54 34.14 -10.66
N LYS A 687 -17.53 33.65 -11.42
CA LYS A 687 -18.93 33.63 -11.02
C LYS A 687 -19.53 32.28 -11.32
N ASP A 688 -20.13 31.64 -10.31
CA ASP A 688 -21.00 30.50 -10.50
C ASP A 688 -22.50 30.91 -10.49
N ASN A 689 -23.35 30.03 -11.03
CA ASN A 689 -24.80 30.16 -10.95
C ASN A 689 -25.42 29.19 -9.92
N GLY A 690 -24.65 28.84 -8.93
CA GLY A 690 -25.01 27.85 -7.90
C GLY A 690 -25.95 28.39 -6.81
N ILE A 691 -25.92 27.72 -5.66
CA ILE A 691 -26.77 28.10 -4.52
C ILE A 691 -26.27 29.36 -3.79
N GLY A 692 -25.09 29.86 -4.12
CA GLY A 692 -24.47 31.02 -3.49
C GLY A 692 -23.99 30.76 -2.06
N LEU A 693 -23.68 31.84 -1.38
CA LEU A 693 -23.12 31.78 -0.02
C LEU A 693 -24.20 31.54 1.04
N PRO A 694 -23.91 30.78 2.10
CA PRO A 694 -24.82 30.56 3.20
C PRO A 694 -25.27 31.86 3.90
N HIS A 695 -26.49 31.90 4.40
CA HIS A 695 -26.98 33.03 5.20
C HIS A 695 -26.10 33.24 6.44
N GLY A 696 -25.48 34.43 6.56
CA GLY A 696 -24.60 34.78 7.67
C GLY A 696 -23.12 34.52 7.41
N PHE A 697 -22.72 34.21 6.19
CA PHE A 697 -21.30 34.06 5.82
C PHE A 697 -20.50 35.34 6.14
N ASN A 698 -19.48 35.24 7.00
CA ASN A 698 -18.71 36.38 7.48
C ASN A 698 -17.40 36.52 6.68
N LEU A 699 -17.32 37.56 5.87
CA LEU A 699 -16.12 37.87 5.07
C LEU A 699 -14.91 38.34 5.91
N ILE A 700 -15.13 38.84 7.12
CA ILE A 700 -14.08 39.43 7.97
C ILE A 700 -13.29 38.35 8.73
N ARG A 701 -13.90 37.20 8.98
CA ARG A 701 -13.26 36.00 9.57
C ARG A 701 -13.80 34.76 8.88
N PRO A 702 -13.31 34.43 7.70
CA PRO A 702 -13.74 33.21 7.02
C PRO A 702 -13.20 31.99 7.77
N ASP A 703 -14.08 31.09 8.12
CA ASP A 703 -13.73 29.83 8.80
C ASP A 703 -13.07 28.80 7.87
N SER A 704 -12.89 29.12 6.58
CA SER A 704 -12.31 28.21 5.61
C SER A 704 -10.89 28.62 5.18
N MET A 705 -10.01 27.60 5.11
CA MET A 705 -8.61 27.77 4.67
C MET A 705 -8.52 28.34 3.24
N GLY A 706 -9.39 27.92 2.33
CA GLY A 706 -9.38 28.40 0.94
C GLY A 706 -9.71 29.89 0.82
N MET A 707 -10.65 30.38 1.63
CA MET A 707 -10.97 31.81 1.62
C MET A 707 -9.85 32.67 2.18
N ASN A 708 -9.23 32.22 3.29
CA ASN A 708 -8.06 32.88 3.85
C ASN A 708 -6.89 32.93 2.84
N LEU A 709 -6.71 31.85 2.08
CA LEU A 709 -5.69 31.77 1.05
C LEU A 709 -5.97 32.75 -0.09
N MET A 710 -7.21 32.81 -0.61
CA MET A 710 -7.57 33.74 -1.70
C MET A 710 -7.39 35.19 -1.28
N GLN A 711 -7.76 35.57 -0.05
CA GLN A 711 -7.53 36.90 0.47
C GLN A 711 -6.04 37.23 0.64
N GLY A 712 -5.26 36.29 1.21
CA GLY A 712 -3.81 36.43 1.37
C GLY A 712 -3.08 36.62 0.04
N LEU A 713 -3.40 35.78 -0.94
CA LEU A 713 -2.81 35.85 -2.29
C LEU A 713 -3.21 37.13 -3.04
N SER A 714 -4.45 37.59 -2.85
CA SER A 714 -4.88 38.88 -3.40
C SER A 714 -4.10 40.03 -2.79
N ALA A 715 -3.86 40.01 -1.46
CA ALA A 715 -3.06 41.03 -0.78
C ALA A 715 -1.59 40.97 -1.23
N GLU A 716 -1.03 39.82 -1.53
CA GLU A 716 0.35 39.64 -2.02
C GLU A 716 0.61 40.39 -3.34
N ILE A 717 -0.37 40.39 -4.24
CA ILE A 717 -0.29 41.13 -5.51
C ILE A 717 -0.92 42.55 -5.44
N GLY A 718 -1.20 43.03 -4.25
CA GLY A 718 -1.82 44.36 -4.06
C GLY A 718 -3.25 44.47 -4.60
N ALA A 719 -3.94 43.33 -4.82
CA ALA A 719 -5.27 43.30 -5.43
C ALA A 719 -6.38 43.56 -4.41
N GLN A 720 -7.45 44.18 -4.85
CA GLN A 720 -8.70 44.30 -4.11
C GLN A 720 -9.56 43.07 -4.34
N PHE A 721 -9.79 42.28 -3.27
CA PHE A 721 -10.64 41.13 -3.25
C PHE A 721 -12.08 41.48 -2.85
N THR A 722 -13.06 41.12 -3.65
CA THR A 722 -14.48 41.25 -3.30
C THR A 722 -15.25 39.95 -3.59
N LEU A 723 -16.15 39.60 -2.69
CA LEU A 723 -17.00 38.41 -2.79
C LEU A 723 -18.45 38.84 -2.64
N THR A 724 -19.29 38.50 -3.59
CA THR A 724 -20.72 38.85 -3.59
C THR A 724 -21.59 37.62 -3.87
N ASN A 725 -22.84 37.67 -3.40
CA ASN A 725 -23.85 36.62 -3.60
C ASN A 725 -24.90 37.16 -4.58
N GLU A 726 -24.76 36.85 -5.87
CA GLU A 726 -25.61 37.38 -6.97
C GLU A 726 -26.14 36.24 -7.83
N ASN A 727 -27.16 35.50 -7.38
CA ASN A 727 -27.64 34.28 -8.02
C ASN A 727 -26.51 33.26 -8.25
N GLY A 728 -25.77 32.95 -7.19
CA GLY A 728 -24.51 32.22 -7.18
C GLY A 728 -23.42 33.06 -6.51
N THR A 729 -22.24 32.53 -6.45
CA THR A 729 -21.08 33.22 -5.84
C THR A 729 -20.29 33.97 -6.91
N ARG A 730 -19.96 35.22 -6.63
CA ARG A 730 -19.05 36.01 -7.50
C ARG A 730 -17.85 36.46 -6.70
N VAL A 731 -16.66 36.11 -7.20
CA VAL A 731 -15.35 36.57 -6.73
C VAL A 731 -14.79 37.56 -7.74
N ASN A 732 -14.42 38.76 -7.31
CA ASN A 732 -13.73 39.73 -8.14
C ASN A 732 -12.37 40.09 -7.53
N ILE A 733 -11.34 40.08 -8.34
CA ILE A 733 -9.95 40.46 -8.03
C ILE A 733 -9.56 41.60 -8.95
N ASN A 734 -9.44 42.79 -8.39
CA ASN A 734 -8.99 43.94 -9.13
C ASN A 734 -7.53 44.25 -8.76
N PHE A 735 -6.60 44.21 -9.72
CA PHE A 735 -5.18 44.35 -9.48
C PHE A 735 -4.52 45.25 -10.54
N GLU A 736 -3.44 45.88 -10.13
CA GLU A 736 -2.59 46.67 -10.99
C GLU A 736 -1.33 45.88 -11.37
N TYR A 737 -0.96 45.92 -12.63
CA TYR A 737 0.28 45.35 -13.12
C TYR A 737 0.94 46.24 -14.14
N VAL A 738 2.17 46.67 -13.83
CA VAL A 738 3.02 47.42 -14.74
C VAL A 738 4.12 46.50 -15.25
N PRO A 739 4.19 46.21 -16.57
CA PRO A 739 5.28 45.40 -17.11
C PRO A 739 6.65 46.05 -16.82
N ASP A 740 7.62 45.29 -16.34
CA ASP A 740 8.98 45.76 -16.19
C ASP A 740 9.56 46.08 -17.58
N ALA A 741 10.36 47.17 -17.68
CA ALA A 741 11.00 47.62 -18.94
C ALA A 741 11.93 46.55 -19.60
N THR A 742 12.20 45.46 -18.90
CA THR A 742 12.87 44.26 -19.43
C THR A 742 11.96 43.34 -20.27
N ASP A 743 10.64 43.50 -20.17
CA ASP A 743 9.65 42.66 -20.88
C ASP A 743 9.42 43.15 -22.32
N GLU A 744 9.70 44.44 -22.61
CA GLU A 744 9.56 45.04 -23.98
C GLU A 744 10.67 44.63 -24.95
N ILE A 745 11.86 44.21 -24.46
CA ILE A 745 12.98 43.81 -25.33
C ILE A 745 12.70 42.51 -26.13
N GLY A 746 11.72 41.72 -25.69
CA GLY A 746 11.27 40.50 -26.38
C GLY A 746 10.42 40.76 -27.65
N GLN A 747 9.70 41.89 -27.73
CA GLN A 747 8.79 42.17 -28.84
C GLN A 747 9.50 42.78 -30.05
N VAL A 748 10.60 43.51 -29.85
CA VAL A 748 11.31 44.24 -30.96
C VAL A 748 12.18 43.29 -31.81
N LYS A 749 12.53 42.08 -31.35
CA LYS A 749 13.36 41.13 -32.12
C LYS A 749 12.59 40.23 -33.09
N THR A 750 11.26 40.21 -33.06
CA THR A 750 10.47 39.33 -33.92
C THR A 750 10.07 40.01 -35.24
N GLU A 751 10.11 41.32 -35.35
CA GLU A 751 9.80 42.03 -36.60
C GLU A 751 10.99 42.19 -37.55
N GLU A 752 12.23 42.15 -37.06
CA GLU A 752 13.44 42.32 -37.90
C GLU A 752 13.95 41.03 -38.58
N MET A 753 13.38 39.86 -38.24
CA MET A 753 13.80 38.58 -38.86
C MET A 753 12.89 38.05 -39.96
N GLN A 754 11.87 38.83 -40.39
CA GLN A 754 11.03 38.49 -41.56
C GLN A 754 11.38 39.20 -42.84
N THR A 755 12.43 40.02 -42.88
CA THR A 755 12.87 40.76 -44.07
C THR A 755 14.37 40.65 -44.30
N VAL A 756 14.93 39.46 -44.52
CA VAL A 756 16.14 39.23 -45.34
C VAL A 756 16.10 37.81 -45.93
#